data_0e83d756b39b2dcf38aa44e7fcc0fd0b
#
_entry.id   0e83d756b39b2dcf38aa44e7fcc0fd0b
#
_cell.length_a   1.000
_cell.length_b   1.000
_cell.length_c   1.000
_cell.angle_alpha   90.00
_cell.angle_beta   90.00
_cell.angle_gamma   90.00
#
_symmetry.space_group_name_H-M   'P 1'
#
loop_
_entity.id
_entity.type
_entity.pdbx_description
1 polymer ?
#
loop_
_entity_poly.entity_id
_entity_poly.type
_entity_poly.pdbx_seq_one_letter_code
_entity_poly.pdbx_strand_id
1 'polypeptide(L)'
;MLEWLPARVPGHVHLDLVEQGVIADPFERMNELGCQWVDDQEVSYRTQFEFSPDSAAPHRALRFEGLDTVCQVFLNGEQIAAHENMFAPLELDVSERLVSGLNRLEVRFDSAVRVGKAIRARYFAEQGLPETTARFDERSFVRKAQYMYGWDWGPRLVSAGIWRPVSLIEYAARIRDVHVTQSHAPNGAVRLDAHSDADAGVLVHVFSDAGVCVGDGQVADLPKPERWYPHGLGPQTLHTLTSYLCPLDFDAASLPVDRSAAEARLAAVALDRRTTRVGIRTVRLLQKEDSFGRSFEFEVNGESLFALGANWIPGHSFPSRISRRALRERLESAREVGMNMLRVWGGGLYESDDFYELCDELGLLVWQDFPFACAYYPDTGEFGAAVREEACVNVRRLRNHPSLALWCGNNENEVMFQQSWGGEEHRPPRYYGEHLYDQVLPQVLLELDPERPYVPSSPHGGEKDGNSGGVGDQHYWDVWHGRGDWQHYRDSSARFSSEYGFASSCSMRAWRSVFAEHARDALPGASVTLHDLRASVRDPIVRWHDKTAKGYEVFLSYAALHYPEPQTLEDWVYYSQLNQRDALRCALEHYRRSAFCKGSLIWQLNDCWPVQSWALIDSEGQPKSAWFELRRLHAPELMSITLAAAHAELHLGLDNARSDWRGNVSLSAVSLLTGSEVRSLNAEFSVANGERRNVLRLPLEGLNQRSTLLVANCGSSSAYALLAEPKELELASAEPLSVSFDTDGVLELRNTTPLIDLVLTDARGTVAFLDNCVTLPRPGVTRLRYRGQGHGLEARSLAGRHPLRALATRLI
;
A
#
# COMPACT_ATOMS: atom_id res chain seq x y z
N MET A 1 -18.00 10.41 -39.36
CA MET A 1 -18.56 9.10 -38.97
C MET A 1 -17.74 8.67 -37.72
N LEU A 2 -18.35 8.58 -36.55
CA LEU A 2 -17.65 8.03 -35.39
C LEU A 2 -17.45 6.53 -35.67
N GLU A 3 -16.19 6.13 -35.78
CA GLU A 3 -15.84 4.73 -35.97
C GLU A 3 -15.78 4.04 -34.62
N TRP A 4 -16.45 2.87 -34.50
CA TRP A 4 -16.40 2.06 -33.31
C TRP A 4 -15.08 1.31 -33.26
N LEU A 5 -14.33 1.47 -32.18
CA LEU A 5 -13.09 0.76 -31.95
C LEU A 5 -13.33 -0.45 -31.00
N PRO A 6 -12.59 -1.55 -31.18
CA PRO A 6 -12.59 -2.63 -30.21
C PRO A 6 -12.19 -2.11 -28.83
N ALA A 7 -12.88 -2.58 -27.78
CA ALA A 7 -12.63 -2.21 -26.40
C ALA A 7 -12.68 -3.44 -25.48
N ARG A 8 -12.02 -3.38 -24.34
CA ARG A 8 -12.03 -4.42 -23.33
C ARG A 8 -12.82 -4.00 -22.09
N VAL A 9 -13.61 -4.93 -21.56
CA VAL A 9 -14.32 -4.78 -20.28
C VAL A 9 -13.98 -5.98 -19.38
N PRO A 10 -13.47 -5.76 -18.14
CA PRO A 10 -13.16 -4.47 -17.51
C PRO A 10 -12.03 -3.72 -18.21
N GLY A 11 -12.15 -2.38 -18.28
CA GLY A 11 -11.15 -1.55 -18.95
C GLY A 11 -11.35 -0.05 -18.73
N HIS A 12 -10.45 0.69 -19.36
CA HIS A 12 -10.44 2.15 -19.39
C HIS A 12 -10.17 2.63 -20.81
N VAL A 13 -10.81 3.71 -21.23
CA VAL A 13 -10.70 4.25 -22.58
C VAL A 13 -9.27 4.53 -23.03
N HIS A 14 -8.40 5.00 -22.17
CA HIS A 14 -6.99 5.22 -22.49
C HIS A 14 -6.30 3.93 -22.93
N LEU A 15 -6.59 2.80 -22.27
CA LEU A 15 -6.01 1.50 -22.62
C LEU A 15 -6.48 1.02 -23.99
N ASP A 16 -7.78 1.22 -24.29
CA ASP A 16 -8.34 0.87 -25.59
C ASP A 16 -7.72 1.72 -26.70
N LEU A 17 -7.54 3.04 -26.45
CA LEU A 17 -6.92 3.95 -27.42
C LEU A 17 -5.43 3.64 -27.66
N VAL A 18 -4.69 3.23 -26.63
CA VAL A 18 -3.30 2.74 -26.77
C VAL A 18 -3.27 1.45 -27.61
N GLU A 19 -4.13 0.49 -27.30
CA GLU A 19 -4.18 -0.80 -28.03
C GLU A 19 -4.52 -0.61 -29.50
N GLN A 20 -5.35 0.37 -29.82
CA GLN A 20 -5.72 0.73 -31.20
C GLN A 20 -4.74 1.70 -31.87
N GLY A 21 -3.67 2.12 -31.19
CA GLY A 21 -2.66 3.03 -31.75
C GLY A 21 -3.15 4.47 -31.97
N VAL A 22 -4.25 4.87 -31.30
CA VAL A 22 -4.80 6.24 -31.39
C VAL A 22 -3.98 7.22 -30.55
N ILE A 23 -3.52 6.77 -29.40
CA ILE A 23 -2.58 7.51 -28.54
C ILE A 23 -1.35 6.65 -28.28
N ALA A 24 -0.22 7.32 -28.03
CA ALA A 24 0.99 6.66 -27.55
C ALA A 24 0.82 6.21 -26.09
N ASP A 25 1.61 5.20 -25.68
CA ASP A 25 1.56 4.72 -24.28
C ASP A 25 1.95 5.84 -23.31
N PRO A 26 1.06 6.27 -22.39
CA PRO A 26 1.32 7.35 -21.44
C PRO A 26 2.41 7.00 -20.40
N PHE A 27 2.84 5.75 -20.33
CA PHE A 27 3.92 5.30 -19.45
C PHE A 27 5.30 5.51 -20.07
N GLU A 28 5.37 5.72 -21.40
CA GLU A 28 6.62 6.00 -22.11
C GLU A 28 6.88 7.52 -22.19
N ARG A 29 8.12 7.93 -21.94
CA ARG A 29 8.65 9.28 -22.15
C ARG A 29 7.79 10.37 -21.48
N MET A 30 7.28 11.30 -22.29
CA MET A 30 6.36 12.38 -21.89
C MET A 30 4.98 12.23 -22.58
N ASN A 31 4.63 11.01 -23.02
CA ASN A 31 3.41 10.76 -23.79
C ASN A 31 2.12 11.05 -23.00
N GLU A 32 2.18 11.06 -21.66
CA GLU A 32 1.10 11.56 -20.79
C GLU A 32 0.55 12.91 -21.28
N LEU A 33 1.42 13.83 -21.76
CA LEU A 33 0.99 15.13 -22.28
C LEU A 33 0.10 15.03 -23.50
N GLY A 34 0.36 14.05 -24.37
CA GLY A 34 -0.45 13.78 -25.57
C GLY A 34 -1.80 13.16 -25.32
N CYS A 35 -2.07 12.71 -24.08
CA CYS A 35 -3.32 12.02 -23.71
C CYS A 35 -4.35 12.93 -23.05
N GLN A 36 -4.01 14.19 -22.74
CA GLN A 36 -4.87 15.08 -21.94
C GLN A 36 -6.22 15.41 -22.58
N TRP A 37 -6.33 15.34 -23.90
CA TRP A 37 -7.57 15.61 -24.62
C TRP A 37 -8.66 14.55 -24.36
N VAL A 38 -8.27 13.35 -23.90
CA VAL A 38 -9.18 12.21 -23.69
C VAL A 38 -10.16 12.51 -22.55
N ASP A 39 -9.75 13.24 -21.52
CA ASP A 39 -10.57 13.56 -20.36
C ASP A 39 -11.72 14.54 -20.65
N ASP A 40 -11.69 15.24 -21.79
CA ASP A 40 -12.74 16.16 -22.23
C ASP A 40 -13.74 15.50 -23.19
N GLN A 41 -13.59 14.20 -23.49
CA GLN A 41 -14.46 13.48 -24.44
C GLN A 41 -15.62 12.77 -23.75
N GLU A 42 -16.73 12.65 -24.52
CA GLU A 42 -17.77 11.66 -24.23
C GLU A 42 -17.35 10.31 -24.81
N VAL A 43 -17.53 9.25 -24.04
CA VAL A 43 -17.12 7.90 -24.42
C VAL A 43 -18.30 6.95 -24.34
N SER A 44 -18.52 6.14 -25.37
CA SER A 44 -19.59 5.14 -25.35
C SER A 44 -19.03 3.73 -25.54
N TYR A 45 -19.48 2.82 -24.71
CA TYR A 45 -19.27 1.38 -24.84
C TYR A 45 -20.55 0.71 -25.25
N ARG A 46 -20.47 -0.24 -26.19
CA ARG A 46 -21.63 -1.06 -26.60
C ARG A 46 -21.25 -2.51 -26.79
N THR A 47 -22.19 -3.40 -26.45
CA THR A 47 -22.09 -4.82 -26.76
C THR A 47 -23.45 -5.40 -27.14
N GLN A 48 -23.43 -6.61 -27.65
CA GLN A 48 -24.62 -7.42 -27.91
C GLN A 48 -24.43 -8.79 -27.26
N PHE A 49 -25.51 -9.35 -26.76
CA PHE A 49 -25.48 -10.68 -26.16
C PHE A 49 -26.80 -11.41 -26.38
N GLU A 50 -26.69 -12.70 -26.52
CA GLU A 50 -27.87 -13.59 -26.62
C GLU A 50 -28.41 -13.89 -25.20
N PHE A 51 -29.71 -13.89 -25.07
CA PHE A 51 -30.40 -14.21 -23.85
C PHE A 51 -31.52 -15.22 -24.11
N SER A 52 -31.56 -16.26 -23.28
CA SER A 52 -32.62 -17.25 -23.21
C SER A 52 -33.13 -17.37 -21.79
N PRO A 53 -34.38 -17.01 -21.50
CA PRO A 53 -34.89 -16.96 -20.12
C PRO A 53 -34.93 -18.35 -19.51
N ASP A 54 -34.44 -18.47 -18.27
CA ASP A 54 -34.65 -19.63 -17.41
C ASP A 54 -35.96 -19.45 -16.62
N SER A 55 -36.92 -20.38 -16.78
CA SER A 55 -38.19 -20.35 -16.05
C SER A 55 -38.01 -20.61 -14.55
N ALA A 56 -36.92 -21.26 -14.13
CA ALA A 56 -36.59 -21.49 -12.74
C ALA A 56 -36.00 -20.27 -12.03
N ALA A 57 -35.49 -19.27 -12.79
CA ALA A 57 -34.87 -18.03 -12.32
C ALA A 57 -35.65 -16.81 -12.84
N PRO A 58 -36.79 -16.45 -12.23
CA PRO A 58 -37.65 -15.37 -12.73
C PRO A 58 -37.09 -13.98 -12.61
N HIS A 59 -36.15 -13.76 -11.71
CA HIS A 59 -35.53 -12.45 -11.49
C HIS A 59 -34.21 -12.31 -12.27
N ARG A 60 -33.99 -11.16 -12.85
CA ARG A 60 -32.78 -10.87 -13.63
C ARG A 60 -32.23 -9.51 -13.28
N ALA A 61 -30.99 -9.48 -12.81
CA ALA A 61 -30.30 -8.25 -12.49
C ALA A 61 -29.09 -8.05 -13.42
N LEU A 62 -28.96 -6.87 -13.99
CA LEU A 62 -27.74 -6.41 -14.65
C LEU A 62 -26.91 -5.65 -13.64
N ARG A 63 -25.73 -6.19 -13.32
CA ARG A 63 -24.85 -5.63 -12.28
C ARG A 63 -23.52 -5.19 -12.85
N PHE A 64 -23.21 -3.91 -12.66
CA PHE A 64 -21.93 -3.29 -12.92
C PHE A 64 -21.19 -3.14 -11.59
N GLU A 65 -20.05 -3.79 -11.42
CA GLU A 65 -19.26 -3.68 -10.20
C GLU A 65 -18.51 -2.35 -10.09
N GLY A 66 -18.36 -1.61 -11.20
CA GLY A 66 -17.77 -0.27 -11.20
C GLY A 66 -17.83 0.42 -12.55
N LEU A 67 -18.39 1.62 -12.54
CA LEU A 67 -18.49 2.52 -13.69
C LEU A 67 -17.70 3.80 -13.36
N ASP A 68 -16.80 4.21 -14.25
CA ASP A 68 -15.94 5.37 -14.05
C ASP A 68 -16.22 6.45 -15.11
N THR A 69 -17.08 7.44 -14.83
CA THR A 69 -17.76 7.77 -13.56
C THR A 69 -19.21 8.16 -13.87
N VAL A 70 -19.42 9.36 -14.47
CA VAL A 70 -20.75 9.88 -14.81
C VAL A 70 -21.22 9.24 -16.09
N CYS A 71 -22.32 8.48 -16.02
CA CYS A 71 -22.79 7.77 -17.20
C CYS A 71 -24.29 7.51 -17.23
N GLN A 72 -24.76 7.11 -18.41
CA GLN A 72 -26.12 6.65 -18.67
C GLN A 72 -26.05 5.23 -19.25
N VAL A 73 -26.92 4.34 -18.78
CA VAL A 73 -27.01 2.95 -19.21
C VAL A 73 -28.26 2.75 -20.04
N PHE A 74 -28.10 2.13 -21.20
CA PHE A 74 -29.16 1.83 -22.15
C PHE A 74 -29.25 0.33 -22.42
N LEU A 75 -30.44 -0.23 -22.36
CA LEU A 75 -30.73 -1.60 -22.78
C LEU A 75 -31.77 -1.58 -23.91
N ASN A 76 -31.47 -2.21 -25.04
CA ASN A 76 -32.31 -2.26 -26.24
C ASN A 76 -32.75 -0.87 -26.73
N GLY A 77 -31.92 0.16 -26.48
CA GLY A 77 -32.19 1.54 -26.91
C GLY A 77 -32.96 2.39 -25.88
N GLU A 78 -33.45 1.82 -24.81
CA GLU A 78 -34.11 2.53 -23.69
C GLU A 78 -33.07 2.87 -22.63
N GLN A 79 -33.09 4.12 -22.11
CA GLN A 79 -32.28 4.48 -20.94
C GLN A 79 -32.89 3.84 -19.69
N ILE A 80 -32.10 3.00 -19.00
CA ILE A 80 -32.55 2.25 -17.83
C ILE A 80 -31.97 2.79 -16.53
N ALA A 81 -30.87 3.56 -16.59
CA ALA A 81 -30.27 4.19 -15.42
C ALA A 81 -29.36 5.37 -15.79
N ALA A 82 -29.02 6.18 -14.76
CA ALA A 82 -27.87 7.07 -14.71
C ALA A 82 -27.04 6.71 -13.47
N HIS A 83 -25.72 6.98 -13.51
CA HIS A 83 -24.79 6.69 -12.43
C HIS A 83 -23.65 7.71 -12.41
N GLU A 84 -23.11 8.04 -11.20
CA GLU A 84 -22.11 9.12 -11.01
C GLU A 84 -21.11 8.84 -9.88
N ASN A 85 -20.94 7.57 -9.50
CA ASN A 85 -20.03 7.17 -8.43
C ASN A 85 -19.21 5.94 -8.79
N MET A 86 -17.88 6.09 -9.00
CA MET A 86 -17.04 4.96 -9.37
C MET A 86 -16.80 3.94 -8.25
N PHE A 87 -17.12 4.28 -7.01
CA PHE A 87 -16.88 3.46 -5.83
C PHE A 87 -18.09 2.60 -5.42
N ALA A 88 -19.24 2.85 -6.03
CA ALA A 88 -20.46 2.10 -5.80
C ALA A 88 -20.81 1.24 -7.03
N PRO A 89 -21.25 -0.01 -6.87
CA PRO A 89 -21.80 -0.80 -7.97
C PRO A 89 -23.18 -0.28 -8.38
N LEU A 90 -23.56 -0.50 -9.61
CA LEU A 90 -24.90 -0.27 -10.12
C LEU A 90 -25.57 -1.61 -10.40
N GLU A 91 -26.66 -1.91 -9.74
CA GLU A 91 -27.48 -3.11 -9.98
C GLU A 91 -28.90 -2.72 -10.40
N LEU A 92 -29.38 -3.29 -11.49
CA LEU A 92 -30.63 -2.93 -12.13
C LEU A 92 -31.47 -4.18 -12.36
N ASP A 93 -32.72 -4.18 -11.90
CA ASP A 93 -33.69 -5.19 -12.32
C ASP A 93 -34.04 -5.01 -13.79
N VAL A 94 -33.73 -6.01 -14.58
CA VAL A 94 -33.98 -6.06 -16.03
C VAL A 94 -34.91 -7.20 -16.44
N SER A 95 -35.63 -7.78 -15.47
CA SER A 95 -36.50 -8.95 -15.68
C SER A 95 -37.54 -8.75 -16.79
N GLU A 96 -38.10 -7.54 -16.88
CA GLU A 96 -39.11 -7.18 -17.91
C GLU A 96 -38.55 -6.48 -19.15
N ARG A 97 -37.25 -6.16 -19.17
CA ARG A 97 -36.58 -5.39 -20.22
C ARG A 97 -35.74 -6.22 -21.17
N LEU A 98 -35.36 -7.42 -20.74
CA LEU A 98 -34.65 -8.38 -21.57
C LEU A 98 -35.63 -9.07 -22.52
N VAL A 99 -35.19 -9.21 -23.77
CA VAL A 99 -35.92 -9.97 -24.79
C VAL A 99 -35.24 -11.30 -25.04
N SER A 100 -36.00 -12.33 -25.35
CA SER A 100 -35.43 -13.62 -25.79
C SER A 100 -34.70 -13.40 -27.12
N GLY A 101 -33.47 -13.89 -27.25
CA GLY A 101 -32.58 -13.67 -28.36
C GLY A 101 -31.64 -12.50 -28.15
N LEU A 102 -31.37 -11.70 -29.19
CA LEU A 102 -30.34 -10.69 -29.18
C LEU A 102 -30.76 -9.43 -28.42
N ASN A 103 -29.95 -9.06 -27.39
CA ASN A 103 -30.05 -7.81 -26.61
C ASN A 103 -28.86 -6.90 -26.88
N ARG A 104 -29.06 -5.60 -26.77
CA ARG A 104 -28.02 -4.58 -26.95
C ARG A 104 -27.87 -3.76 -25.69
N LEU A 105 -26.65 -3.76 -25.13
CA LEU A 105 -26.26 -2.93 -24.00
C LEU A 105 -25.36 -1.79 -24.49
N GLU A 106 -25.63 -0.56 -24.01
CA GLU A 106 -24.82 0.61 -24.28
C GLU A 106 -24.64 1.43 -22.98
N VAL A 107 -23.41 1.86 -22.69
CA VAL A 107 -23.08 2.76 -21.57
C VAL A 107 -22.39 3.99 -22.15
N ARG A 108 -22.94 5.17 -21.87
CA ARG A 108 -22.42 6.46 -22.34
C ARG A 108 -21.85 7.21 -21.15
N PHE A 109 -20.56 7.48 -21.19
CA PHE A 109 -19.85 8.26 -20.17
C PHE A 109 -19.71 9.70 -20.63
N ASP A 110 -20.02 10.64 -19.74
CA ASP A 110 -19.68 12.05 -19.88
C ASP A 110 -18.29 12.33 -19.31
N SER A 111 -17.69 13.46 -19.67
CA SER A 111 -16.43 13.90 -19.09
C SER A 111 -16.58 14.23 -17.60
N ALA A 112 -15.91 13.49 -16.73
CA ALA A 112 -15.89 13.77 -15.29
C ALA A 112 -15.32 15.16 -14.99
N VAL A 113 -14.38 15.65 -15.81
CA VAL A 113 -13.77 16.97 -15.70
C VAL A 113 -14.79 18.07 -16.03
N ARG A 114 -15.53 17.96 -17.17
CA ARG A 114 -16.57 18.93 -17.54
C ARG A 114 -17.69 18.98 -16.53
N VAL A 115 -18.18 17.79 -16.12
CA VAL A 115 -19.26 17.69 -15.12
C VAL A 115 -18.82 18.29 -13.80
N GLY A 116 -17.63 17.94 -13.30
CA GLY A 116 -17.08 18.49 -12.07
C GLY A 116 -16.94 20.00 -12.11
N LYS A 117 -16.42 20.57 -13.21
CA LYS A 117 -16.34 22.03 -13.42
C LYS A 117 -17.73 22.70 -13.42
N ALA A 118 -18.72 22.11 -14.06
CA ALA A 118 -20.08 22.65 -14.11
C ALA A 118 -20.75 22.64 -12.70
N ILE A 119 -20.60 21.54 -11.96
CA ILE A 119 -21.12 21.43 -10.60
C ILE A 119 -20.39 22.41 -9.69
N ARG A 120 -19.06 22.52 -9.77
CA ARG A 120 -18.25 23.46 -9.00
C ARG A 120 -18.71 24.90 -9.23
N ALA A 121 -18.86 25.32 -10.49
CA ALA A 121 -19.27 26.69 -10.83
C ALA A 121 -20.64 27.04 -10.22
N ARG A 122 -21.60 26.12 -10.31
CA ARG A 122 -22.93 26.29 -9.68
C ARG A 122 -22.81 26.37 -8.16
N TYR A 123 -22.09 25.43 -7.54
CA TYR A 123 -21.91 25.39 -6.09
C TYR A 123 -21.23 26.66 -5.56
N PHE A 124 -20.18 27.14 -6.23
CA PHE A 124 -19.47 28.35 -5.84
C PHE A 124 -20.38 29.58 -5.91
N ALA A 125 -21.19 29.69 -6.95
CA ALA A 125 -22.18 30.77 -7.08
C ALA A 125 -23.22 30.70 -5.94
N GLU A 126 -23.72 29.51 -5.61
CA GLU A 126 -24.71 29.30 -4.54
C GLU A 126 -24.14 29.61 -3.15
N GLN A 127 -22.87 29.24 -2.90
CA GLN A 127 -22.19 29.47 -1.63
C GLN A 127 -21.50 30.84 -1.53
N GLY A 128 -21.43 31.61 -2.61
CA GLY A 128 -20.73 32.90 -2.66
C GLY A 128 -19.20 32.75 -2.51
N LEU A 129 -18.63 31.64 -2.97
CA LEU A 129 -17.19 31.36 -2.86
C LEU A 129 -16.42 32.04 -3.99
N PRO A 130 -15.24 32.62 -3.69
CA PRO A 130 -14.34 33.14 -4.72
C PRO A 130 -13.77 32.01 -5.60
N GLU A 131 -13.60 32.23 -6.88
CA GLU A 131 -12.94 31.30 -7.81
C GLU A 131 -11.50 30.97 -7.38
N THR A 132 -10.86 31.85 -6.63
CA THR A 132 -9.51 31.68 -6.09
C THR A 132 -9.43 30.76 -4.87
N THR A 133 -10.57 30.22 -4.37
CA THR A 133 -10.56 29.28 -3.24
C THR A 133 -9.71 28.06 -3.56
N ALA A 134 -8.61 27.87 -2.82
CA ALA A 134 -7.66 26.81 -3.04
C ALA A 134 -8.22 25.43 -2.65
N ARG A 135 -7.71 24.35 -3.24
CA ARG A 135 -8.02 22.96 -2.89
C ARG A 135 -9.52 22.60 -2.97
N PHE A 136 -10.29 23.33 -3.77
CA PHE A 136 -11.70 23.07 -4.00
C PHE A 136 -11.98 23.11 -5.52
N ASP A 137 -11.32 22.21 -6.22
CA ASP A 137 -11.35 22.07 -7.69
C ASP A 137 -12.39 21.04 -8.16
N GLU A 138 -12.49 20.83 -9.47
CA GLU A 138 -13.50 19.96 -10.08
C GLU A 138 -13.50 18.53 -9.56
N ARG A 139 -12.35 17.99 -9.13
CA ARG A 139 -12.25 16.62 -8.61
C ARG A 139 -13.03 16.39 -7.33
N SER A 140 -13.29 17.44 -6.56
CA SER A 140 -14.05 17.39 -5.30
C SER A 140 -15.54 17.18 -5.51
N PHE A 141 -16.06 17.42 -6.72
CA PHE A 141 -17.49 17.43 -7.05
C PHE A 141 -17.96 16.18 -7.78
N VAL A 142 -17.06 15.23 -8.04
CA VAL A 142 -17.35 13.94 -8.68
C VAL A 142 -16.78 12.81 -7.81
N ARG A 143 -17.58 11.76 -7.56
CA ARG A 143 -17.11 10.62 -6.78
C ARG A 143 -16.23 9.71 -7.64
N LYS A 144 -15.00 10.18 -7.86
CA LYS A 144 -13.94 9.55 -8.66
C LYS A 144 -12.63 9.59 -7.90
N ALA A 145 -11.78 8.59 -8.11
CA ALA A 145 -10.47 8.50 -7.45
C ALA A 145 -9.62 9.73 -7.73
N GLN A 146 -9.17 10.38 -6.67
CA GLN A 146 -8.52 11.68 -6.72
C GLN A 146 -7.18 11.64 -7.46
N TYR A 147 -6.41 10.54 -7.32
CA TYR A 147 -5.10 10.39 -7.96
C TYR A 147 -5.16 10.41 -9.50
N MET A 148 -6.31 10.08 -10.10
CA MET A 148 -6.48 10.12 -11.56
C MET A 148 -6.39 11.54 -12.14
N TYR A 149 -6.65 12.56 -11.31
CA TYR A 149 -6.48 13.97 -11.68
C TYR A 149 -5.01 14.45 -11.60
N GLY A 150 -4.08 13.54 -11.33
CA GLY A 150 -2.68 13.80 -11.09
C GLY A 150 -2.36 13.92 -9.61
N TRP A 151 -1.19 13.43 -9.23
CA TRP A 151 -0.66 13.55 -7.87
C TRP A 151 0.84 13.78 -7.89
N ASP A 152 1.45 14.05 -6.75
CA ASP A 152 2.90 14.28 -6.63
C ASP A 152 3.77 13.00 -6.81
N TRP A 153 3.12 11.88 -7.13
CA TRP A 153 3.73 10.59 -7.51
C TRP A 153 3.04 9.92 -8.71
N GLY A 154 2.08 10.57 -9.34
CA GLY A 154 1.28 9.96 -10.41
C GLY A 154 0.94 10.92 -11.54
N PRO A 155 0.78 10.39 -12.77
CA PRO A 155 0.41 11.19 -13.94
C PRO A 155 -1.05 11.64 -13.83
N ARG A 156 -1.39 12.72 -14.54
CA ARG A 156 -2.79 13.12 -14.74
C ARG A 156 -3.38 12.34 -15.92
N LEU A 157 -4.18 11.32 -15.61
CA LEU A 157 -4.87 10.46 -16.59
C LEU A 157 -6.32 10.25 -16.13
N VAL A 158 -7.16 11.26 -16.34
CA VAL A 158 -8.59 11.23 -15.98
C VAL A 158 -9.32 10.39 -17.01
N SER A 159 -9.38 9.08 -16.79
CA SER A 159 -9.97 8.11 -17.71
C SER A 159 -11.47 7.95 -17.48
N ALA A 160 -12.11 7.20 -18.37
CA ALA A 160 -13.49 6.74 -18.24
C ALA A 160 -13.59 5.28 -18.70
N GLY A 161 -14.59 4.55 -18.18
CA GLY A 161 -14.85 3.19 -18.64
C GLY A 161 -15.58 2.30 -17.63
N ILE A 162 -15.86 1.10 -18.09
CA ILE A 162 -16.41 0.02 -17.27
C ILE A 162 -15.22 -0.70 -16.64
N TRP A 163 -14.75 -0.21 -15.49
CA TRP A 163 -13.45 -0.58 -14.93
C TRP A 163 -13.45 -1.84 -14.06
N ARG A 164 -14.65 -2.32 -13.68
CA ARG A 164 -14.89 -3.59 -12.97
C ARG A 164 -15.85 -4.46 -13.78
N PRO A 165 -16.01 -5.75 -13.45
CA PRO A 165 -16.87 -6.67 -14.21
C PRO A 165 -18.32 -6.21 -14.36
N VAL A 166 -18.96 -6.67 -15.44
CA VAL A 166 -20.40 -6.58 -15.68
C VAL A 166 -20.95 -7.99 -15.74
N SER A 167 -22.06 -8.24 -15.06
CA SER A 167 -22.72 -9.54 -15.01
C SER A 167 -24.22 -9.42 -15.21
N LEU A 168 -24.80 -10.36 -15.94
CA LEU A 168 -26.22 -10.65 -15.92
C LEU A 168 -26.45 -11.79 -14.94
N ILE A 169 -27.25 -11.55 -13.90
CA ILE A 169 -27.51 -12.48 -12.81
C ILE A 169 -28.96 -12.95 -12.92
N GLU A 170 -29.19 -14.25 -13.06
CA GLU A 170 -30.49 -14.86 -13.00
C GLU A 170 -30.65 -15.61 -11.67
N TYR A 171 -31.76 -15.41 -10.97
CA TYR A 171 -31.98 -16.01 -9.65
C TYR A 171 -33.46 -16.19 -9.35
N ALA A 172 -33.76 -17.18 -8.51
CA ALA A 172 -35.10 -17.37 -7.91
C ALA A 172 -35.22 -16.61 -6.59
N ALA A 173 -34.19 -16.69 -5.75
CA ALA A 173 -34.02 -15.94 -4.51
C ALA A 173 -32.54 -15.88 -4.19
N ARG A 174 -32.07 -14.88 -3.43
CA ARG A 174 -30.65 -14.70 -3.15
C ARG A 174 -30.35 -14.18 -1.75
N ILE A 175 -29.11 -14.38 -1.31
CA ILE A 175 -28.50 -13.81 -0.12
C ILE A 175 -27.73 -12.56 -0.55
N ARG A 176 -28.16 -11.38 -0.10
CA ARG A 176 -27.50 -10.08 -0.45
C ARG A 176 -26.31 -9.81 0.43
N ASP A 177 -26.41 -10.14 1.72
CA ASP A 177 -25.35 -9.90 2.69
C ASP A 177 -25.36 -10.94 3.80
N VAL A 178 -24.17 -11.22 4.39
CA VAL A 178 -23.98 -12.01 5.59
C VAL A 178 -22.92 -11.31 6.44
N HIS A 179 -23.29 -10.86 7.61
CA HIS A 179 -22.39 -10.27 8.60
C HIS A 179 -22.19 -11.22 9.77
N VAL A 180 -20.94 -11.45 10.17
CA VAL A 180 -20.58 -12.28 11.31
C VAL A 180 -20.05 -11.41 12.43
N THR A 181 -20.77 -11.37 13.56
CA THR A 181 -20.33 -10.69 14.78
C THR A 181 -19.71 -11.67 15.78
N GLN A 182 -18.84 -11.18 16.65
CA GLN A 182 -18.05 -11.99 17.58
C GLN A 182 -18.18 -11.46 19.00
N SER A 183 -18.56 -12.35 19.94
CA SER A 183 -18.60 -12.05 21.37
C SER A 183 -17.55 -12.87 22.11
N HIS A 184 -16.57 -12.18 22.72
CA HIS A 184 -15.44 -12.79 23.39
C HIS A 184 -15.62 -12.82 24.90
N ALA A 185 -15.65 -14.04 25.48
CA ALA A 185 -15.74 -14.23 26.93
C ALA A 185 -14.37 -14.20 27.62
N PRO A 186 -14.29 -13.81 28.91
CA PRO A 186 -13.03 -13.76 29.65
C PRO A 186 -12.29 -15.10 29.78
N ASN A 187 -13.03 -16.23 29.69
CA ASN A 187 -12.45 -17.58 29.72
C ASN A 187 -11.86 -18.03 28.38
N GLY A 188 -11.88 -17.15 27.36
CA GLY A 188 -11.37 -17.42 26.02
C GLY A 188 -12.38 -18.02 25.04
N ALA A 189 -13.60 -18.31 25.48
CA ALA A 189 -14.67 -18.77 24.60
C ALA A 189 -15.13 -17.63 23.68
N VAL A 190 -15.58 -17.99 22.47
CA VAL A 190 -16.06 -17.04 21.46
C VAL A 190 -17.37 -17.55 20.89
N ARG A 191 -18.39 -16.71 20.97
CA ARG A 191 -19.67 -16.90 20.29
C ARG A 191 -19.64 -16.12 18.97
N LEU A 192 -20.11 -16.78 17.89
CA LEU A 192 -20.30 -16.16 16.57
C LEU A 192 -21.80 -16.11 16.28
N ASP A 193 -22.26 -14.93 15.86
CA ASP A 193 -23.62 -14.70 15.41
C ASP A 193 -23.63 -14.26 13.95
N ALA A 194 -24.46 -14.86 13.09
CA ALA A 194 -24.68 -14.45 11.71
C ALA A 194 -25.93 -13.59 11.59
N HIS A 195 -25.84 -12.56 10.76
CA HIS A 195 -26.93 -11.64 10.41
C HIS A 195 -26.99 -11.55 8.89
N SER A 196 -28.13 -11.95 8.29
CA SER A 196 -28.27 -12.04 6.85
C SER A 196 -29.31 -11.09 6.29
N ASP A 197 -29.02 -10.53 5.10
CA ASP A 197 -30.03 -9.91 4.24
C ASP A 197 -30.28 -10.86 3.06
N ALA A 198 -31.45 -11.47 2.99
CA ALA A 198 -31.80 -12.45 1.98
C ALA A 198 -33.27 -12.34 1.58
N ASP A 199 -33.61 -12.89 0.43
CA ASP A 199 -35.00 -13.08 0.00
C ASP A 199 -35.71 -14.14 0.87
N ALA A 200 -37.00 -14.25 0.69
CA ALA A 200 -37.80 -15.22 1.45
C ALA A 200 -37.36 -16.67 1.20
N GLY A 201 -37.05 -17.40 2.26
CA GLY A 201 -36.56 -18.77 2.22
C GLY A 201 -36.13 -19.27 3.60
N VAL A 202 -35.65 -20.50 3.67
CA VAL A 202 -35.07 -21.09 4.88
C VAL A 202 -33.55 -20.89 4.81
N LEU A 203 -33.02 -20.00 5.68
CA LEU A 203 -31.59 -19.83 5.84
C LEU A 203 -30.97 -20.95 6.66
N VAL A 204 -29.88 -21.53 6.16
CA VAL A 204 -29.10 -22.54 6.88
C VAL A 204 -27.63 -22.17 6.81
N HIS A 205 -27.00 -22.05 7.96
CA HIS A 205 -25.58 -21.72 8.11
C HIS A 205 -24.78 -22.95 8.52
N VAL A 206 -23.65 -23.18 7.86
CA VAL A 206 -22.70 -24.24 8.18
C VAL A 206 -21.34 -23.62 8.48
N PHE A 207 -20.90 -23.76 9.73
CA PHE A 207 -19.60 -23.26 10.17
C PHE A 207 -18.55 -24.38 10.20
N SER A 208 -17.34 -24.10 9.72
CA SER A 208 -16.27 -25.12 9.53
C SER A 208 -15.93 -25.91 10.80
N ASP A 209 -15.97 -25.25 11.96
CA ASP A 209 -15.52 -25.82 13.24
C ASP A 209 -16.68 -26.07 14.24
N ALA A 210 -17.91 -25.88 13.78
CA ALA A 210 -19.12 -26.17 14.56
C ALA A 210 -20.06 -27.04 13.74
N GLY A 211 -21.33 -26.87 13.85
CA GLY A 211 -22.34 -27.63 13.14
C GLY A 211 -23.13 -26.80 12.15
N VAL A 212 -24.36 -27.30 11.96
CA VAL A 212 -25.40 -26.65 11.15
C VAL A 212 -26.29 -25.84 12.05
N CYS A 213 -26.59 -24.59 11.67
CA CYS A 213 -27.54 -23.72 12.34
C CYS A 213 -28.63 -23.28 11.36
N VAL A 214 -29.86 -23.15 11.82
CA VAL A 214 -31.00 -22.73 10.99
C VAL A 214 -31.44 -21.32 11.42
N GLY A 215 -31.48 -20.41 10.45
CA GLY A 215 -31.81 -19.01 10.64
C GLY A 215 -30.66 -18.17 11.21
N ASP A 216 -30.86 -16.86 11.25
CA ASP A 216 -29.91 -15.90 11.84
C ASP A 216 -29.75 -16.09 13.35
N GLY A 217 -28.62 -15.61 13.87
CA GLY A 217 -28.23 -15.67 15.27
C GLY A 217 -26.98 -16.51 15.49
N GLN A 218 -26.97 -17.25 16.61
CA GLN A 218 -25.78 -18.00 17.01
C GLN A 218 -25.48 -19.16 16.03
N VAL A 219 -24.34 -19.05 15.32
CA VAL A 219 -23.86 -20.07 14.37
C VAL A 219 -22.76 -20.95 14.96
N ALA A 220 -22.08 -20.47 15.99
CA ALA A 220 -21.05 -21.23 16.69
C ALA A 220 -20.84 -20.72 18.13
N ASP A 221 -20.50 -21.69 19.02
CA ASP A 221 -20.00 -21.41 20.38
C ASP A 221 -18.73 -22.23 20.57
N LEU A 222 -17.60 -21.54 20.56
CA LEU A 222 -16.29 -22.15 20.48
C LEU A 222 -15.55 -21.94 21.80
N PRO A 223 -15.33 -23.00 22.60
CA PRO A 223 -14.74 -22.86 23.93
C PRO A 223 -13.31 -22.29 23.93
N LYS A 224 -12.53 -22.59 22.90
CA LYS A 224 -11.15 -22.12 22.75
C LYS A 224 -10.73 -22.20 21.28
N PRO A 225 -11.27 -21.32 20.41
CA PRO A 225 -10.94 -21.32 18.99
C PRO A 225 -9.50 -20.88 18.73
N GLU A 226 -8.94 -21.35 17.60
CA GLU A 226 -7.75 -20.75 17.04
C GLU A 226 -8.07 -19.33 16.57
N ARG A 227 -7.20 -18.38 16.96
CA ARG A 227 -7.37 -16.96 16.64
C ARG A 227 -6.55 -16.55 15.43
N TRP A 228 -7.06 -15.57 14.72
CA TRP A 228 -6.31 -14.84 13.69
C TRP A 228 -5.42 -13.79 14.36
N TYR A 229 -4.17 -13.70 13.91
CA TYR A 229 -3.20 -12.70 14.36
C TYR A 229 -2.58 -11.96 13.17
N PRO A 230 -2.15 -10.71 13.33
CA PRO A 230 -1.30 -10.06 12.34
C PRO A 230 0.06 -10.75 12.25
N HIS A 231 0.74 -10.54 11.13
CA HIS A 231 2.07 -11.07 10.88
C HIS A 231 3.04 -10.73 12.03
N GLY A 232 3.82 -11.72 12.45
CA GLY A 232 4.76 -11.62 13.56
C GLY A 232 4.18 -11.97 14.95
N LEU A 233 2.86 -11.85 15.17
CA LEU A 233 2.23 -12.17 16.46
C LEU A 233 1.61 -13.58 16.53
N GLY A 234 1.31 -14.21 15.41
CA GLY A 234 0.72 -15.55 15.44
C GLY A 234 0.21 -16.03 14.07
N PRO A 235 -0.56 -17.12 14.05
CA PRO A 235 -1.13 -17.70 12.83
C PRO A 235 -2.26 -16.82 12.27
N GLN A 236 -2.49 -16.91 10.95
CA GLN A 236 -3.59 -16.27 10.25
C GLN A 236 -4.72 -17.28 10.03
N THR A 237 -5.24 -17.87 11.13
CA THR A 237 -6.29 -18.88 11.05
C THR A 237 -7.59 -18.28 10.57
N LEU A 238 -8.13 -18.84 9.48
CA LEU A 238 -9.37 -18.41 8.84
C LEU A 238 -10.36 -19.58 8.83
N HIS A 239 -11.51 -19.35 9.41
CA HIS A 239 -12.65 -20.26 9.40
C HIS A 239 -13.59 -19.92 8.24
N THR A 240 -14.54 -20.81 7.95
CA THR A 240 -15.51 -20.62 6.87
C THR A 240 -16.93 -20.76 7.39
N LEU A 241 -17.75 -19.76 7.11
CA LEU A 241 -19.22 -19.83 7.23
C LEU A 241 -19.80 -19.95 5.82
N THR A 242 -20.52 -21.03 5.55
CA THR A 242 -21.31 -21.17 4.32
C THR A 242 -22.78 -21.01 4.65
N SER A 243 -23.44 -20.05 4.04
CA SER A 243 -24.86 -19.74 4.18
C SER A 243 -25.60 -20.23 2.95
N TYR A 244 -26.66 -20.99 3.13
CA TYR A 244 -27.53 -21.50 2.09
C TYR A 244 -28.93 -20.92 2.25
N LEU A 245 -29.53 -20.45 1.17
CA LEU A 245 -30.92 -20.06 1.09
C LEU A 245 -31.69 -21.18 0.42
N CYS A 246 -32.50 -21.87 1.17
CA CYS A 246 -33.30 -22.99 0.68
C CYS A 246 -34.76 -22.57 0.43
N PRO A 247 -35.55 -23.33 -0.37
CA PRO A 247 -36.98 -23.07 -0.55
C PRO A 247 -37.73 -22.97 0.78
N LEU A 248 -38.86 -22.25 0.80
CA LEU A 248 -39.68 -22.03 2.01
C LEU A 248 -40.24 -23.34 2.65
N ASP A 249 -40.42 -24.36 1.84
CA ASP A 249 -40.91 -25.67 2.26
C ASP A 249 -39.79 -26.65 2.64
N PHE A 250 -38.55 -26.18 2.68
CA PHE A 250 -37.40 -27.00 3.05
C PHE A 250 -37.46 -27.40 4.54
N ASP A 251 -37.48 -28.70 4.80
CA ASP A 251 -37.43 -29.25 6.15
C ASP A 251 -35.99 -29.36 6.65
N ALA A 252 -35.53 -28.33 7.35
CA ALA A 252 -34.18 -28.27 7.92
C ALA A 252 -33.98 -29.32 9.06
N ALA A 253 -35.06 -29.78 9.71
CA ALA A 253 -34.98 -30.84 10.75
C ALA A 253 -34.58 -32.19 10.16
N SER A 254 -34.78 -32.39 8.86
CA SER A 254 -34.40 -33.61 8.14
C SER A 254 -32.94 -33.64 7.70
N LEU A 255 -32.12 -32.60 8.02
CA LEU A 255 -30.72 -32.58 7.68
C LEU A 255 -29.93 -33.68 8.43
N PRO A 256 -28.97 -34.33 7.77
CA PRO A 256 -28.06 -35.26 8.43
C PRO A 256 -27.27 -34.57 9.56
N VAL A 257 -26.99 -35.33 10.63
CA VAL A 257 -26.12 -34.88 11.72
C VAL A 257 -24.66 -34.73 11.23
N ASP A 258 -24.27 -35.60 10.29
CA ASP A 258 -22.96 -35.46 9.65
C ASP A 258 -22.90 -34.19 8.78
N ARG A 259 -21.94 -33.33 9.06
CA ARG A 259 -21.78 -32.03 8.41
C ARG A 259 -21.63 -32.15 6.90
N SER A 260 -20.76 -33.05 6.43
CA SER A 260 -20.49 -33.21 4.99
C SER A 260 -21.72 -33.68 4.22
N ALA A 261 -22.51 -34.59 4.82
CA ALA A 261 -23.75 -35.02 4.24
C ALA A 261 -24.81 -33.92 4.26
N ALA A 262 -24.86 -33.08 5.31
CA ALA A 262 -25.72 -31.92 5.39
C ALA A 262 -25.37 -30.88 4.31
N GLU A 263 -24.11 -30.56 4.17
CA GLU A 263 -23.60 -29.63 3.11
C GLU A 263 -23.94 -30.14 1.70
N ALA A 264 -23.71 -31.42 1.43
CA ALA A 264 -24.05 -32.02 0.14
C ALA A 264 -25.55 -31.91 -0.18
N ARG A 265 -26.42 -32.14 0.83
CA ARG A 265 -27.87 -31.99 0.67
C ARG A 265 -28.29 -30.55 0.48
N LEU A 266 -27.70 -29.61 1.25
CA LEU A 266 -27.95 -28.19 1.11
C LEU A 266 -27.54 -27.70 -0.27
N ALA A 267 -26.34 -28.06 -0.74
CA ALA A 267 -25.83 -27.68 -2.06
C ALA A 267 -26.73 -28.18 -3.22
N ALA A 268 -27.46 -29.29 -3.03
CA ALA A 268 -28.34 -29.84 -4.04
C ALA A 268 -29.70 -29.13 -4.14
N VAL A 269 -30.15 -28.42 -3.08
CA VAL A 269 -31.49 -27.83 -3.02
C VAL A 269 -31.49 -26.30 -2.82
N ALA A 270 -30.36 -25.71 -2.48
CA ALA A 270 -30.28 -24.28 -2.22
C ALA A 270 -30.58 -23.44 -3.49
N LEU A 271 -31.35 -22.39 -3.29
CA LEU A 271 -31.62 -21.35 -4.30
C LEU A 271 -30.44 -20.41 -4.47
N ASP A 272 -29.69 -20.18 -3.36
CA ASP A 272 -28.47 -19.40 -3.36
C ASP A 272 -27.50 -19.86 -2.27
N ARG A 273 -26.24 -19.54 -2.43
CA ARG A 273 -25.16 -19.90 -1.51
C ARG A 273 -24.15 -18.78 -1.40
N ARG A 274 -23.79 -18.39 -0.17
CA ARG A 274 -22.74 -17.43 0.12
C ARG A 274 -21.71 -18.01 1.08
N THR A 275 -20.44 -17.79 0.80
CA THR A 275 -19.33 -18.19 1.66
C THR A 275 -18.66 -16.97 2.24
N THR A 276 -18.53 -16.90 3.56
CA THR A 276 -17.86 -15.83 4.31
C THR A 276 -16.67 -16.40 5.06
N ARG A 277 -15.50 -15.81 4.88
CA ARG A 277 -14.30 -16.15 5.65
C ARG A 277 -14.32 -15.38 6.97
N VAL A 278 -13.97 -16.05 8.06
CA VAL A 278 -14.06 -15.52 9.43
C VAL A 278 -12.72 -15.70 10.12
N GLY A 279 -12.05 -14.61 10.47
CA GLY A 279 -10.89 -14.63 11.38
C GLY A 279 -11.34 -14.23 12.79
N ILE A 280 -11.15 -15.12 13.76
CA ILE A 280 -11.57 -14.88 15.14
C ILE A 280 -10.52 -14.02 15.83
N ARG A 281 -10.87 -12.77 16.17
CA ARG A 281 -9.95 -11.83 16.82
C ARG A 281 -10.69 -10.67 17.48
N THR A 282 -10.01 -9.96 18.39
CA THR A 282 -10.37 -8.61 18.80
C THR A 282 -9.36 -7.61 18.26
N VAL A 283 -9.81 -6.41 17.91
CA VAL A 283 -8.94 -5.28 17.53
C VAL A 283 -9.44 -4.03 18.23
N ARG A 284 -8.52 -3.24 18.82
CA ARG A 284 -8.83 -1.99 19.50
C ARG A 284 -7.79 -0.93 19.17
N LEU A 285 -8.20 0.30 19.12
CA LEU A 285 -7.34 1.47 19.13
C LEU A 285 -7.34 2.05 20.57
N LEU A 286 -6.22 1.97 21.24
CA LEU A 286 -6.05 2.48 22.61
C LEU A 286 -5.58 3.93 22.54
N GLN A 287 -6.39 4.81 23.11
CA GLN A 287 -6.12 6.24 23.25
C GLN A 287 -6.17 6.63 24.71
N LYS A 288 -5.05 6.46 25.41
CA LYS A 288 -4.93 6.72 26.87
C LYS A 288 -4.04 7.92 27.12
N GLU A 289 -4.42 8.77 28.06
CA GLU A 289 -3.58 9.86 28.54
C GLU A 289 -2.36 9.31 29.30
N ASP A 290 -1.17 9.85 29.04
CA ASP A 290 0.08 9.55 29.73
C ASP A 290 0.97 10.81 29.83
N SER A 291 2.20 10.66 30.31
CA SER A 291 3.15 11.77 30.49
C SER A 291 3.62 12.41 29.16
N PHE A 292 3.35 11.79 28.02
CA PHE A 292 3.73 12.26 26.68
C PHE A 292 2.55 12.83 25.89
N GLY A 293 1.33 12.79 26.43
CA GLY A 293 0.09 13.21 25.83
C GLY A 293 -0.93 12.06 25.74
N ARG A 294 -1.51 11.80 24.58
CA ARG A 294 -2.54 10.77 24.36
C ARG A 294 -2.04 9.69 23.41
N SER A 295 -2.01 8.43 23.85
CA SER A 295 -1.51 7.30 23.05
C SER A 295 -2.34 7.07 21.77
N PHE A 296 -1.70 6.45 20.79
CA PHE A 296 -2.35 5.91 19.59
C PHE A 296 -1.74 4.53 19.34
N GLU A 297 -2.38 3.48 19.85
CA GLU A 297 -1.81 2.14 19.93
C GLU A 297 -2.84 1.08 19.55
N PHE A 298 -2.48 0.19 18.65
CA PHE A 298 -3.33 -0.96 18.32
C PHE A 298 -3.10 -2.10 19.32
N GLU A 299 -4.20 -2.70 19.73
CA GLU A 299 -4.23 -3.94 20.53
C GLU A 299 -4.97 -5.01 19.74
N VAL A 300 -4.35 -6.17 19.53
CA VAL A 300 -4.97 -7.32 18.86
C VAL A 300 -4.96 -8.52 19.80
N ASN A 301 -6.15 -9.09 20.05
CA ASN A 301 -6.31 -10.21 20.99
C ASN A 301 -5.77 -9.95 22.41
N GLY A 302 -5.76 -8.69 22.86
CA GLY A 302 -5.21 -8.27 24.15
C GLY A 302 -3.69 -8.06 24.15
N GLU A 303 -3.01 -8.20 23.02
CA GLU A 303 -1.59 -7.95 22.87
C GLU A 303 -1.36 -6.59 22.19
N SER A 304 -0.49 -5.75 22.80
CA SER A 304 -0.05 -4.48 22.22
C SER A 304 0.77 -4.73 20.95
N LEU A 305 0.49 -3.98 19.90
CA LEU A 305 1.17 -4.07 18.61
C LEU A 305 1.95 -2.79 18.34
N PHE A 306 3.25 -2.90 18.07
CA PHE A 306 3.96 -1.84 17.34
C PHE A 306 3.63 -2.01 15.85
N ALA A 307 2.86 -1.09 15.28
CA ALA A 307 2.51 -1.13 13.87
C ALA A 307 3.72 -0.76 12.99
N LEU A 308 4.09 -1.66 12.10
CA LEU A 308 5.19 -1.51 11.15
C LEU A 308 4.65 -1.71 9.74
N GLY A 309 4.79 -0.71 8.89
CA GLY A 309 4.23 -0.85 7.55
C GLY A 309 4.41 0.36 6.65
N ALA A 310 3.50 0.47 5.70
CA ALA A 310 3.52 1.55 4.71
C ALA A 310 2.11 1.93 4.25
N ASN A 311 2.02 3.09 3.61
CA ASN A 311 0.84 3.53 2.89
C ASN A 311 0.76 2.82 1.53
N TRP A 312 -0.41 2.32 1.20
CA TRP A 312 -0.75 1.72 -0.08
C TRP A 312 -1.46 2.76 -0.95
N ILE A 313 -0.90 3.06 -2.11
CA ILE A 313 -1.57 3.81 -3.18
C ILE A 313 -2.06 2.83 -4.27
N PRO A 314 -2.97 3.23 -5.19
CA PRO A 314 -3.38 2.36 -6.28
C PRO A 314 -2.19 1.81 -7.05
N GLY A 315 -2.16 0.51 -7.28
CA GLY A 315 -1.01 -0.20 -7.85
C GLY A 315 -0.74 0.04 -9.33
N HIS A 316 -1.60 0.84 -10.01
CA HIS A 316 -1.48 1.21 -11.43
C HIS A 316 -2.34 2.44 -11.72
N SER A 317 -1.95 3.30 -12.67
CA SER A 317 -2.77 4.45 -13.07
C SER A 317 -4.14 4.02 -13.64
N PHE A 318 -4.24 2.81 -14.18
CA PHE A 318 -5.48 2.18 -14.62
C PHE A 318 -5.77 0.92 -13.79
N PRO A 319 -6.64 0.99 -12.77
CA PRO A 319 -6.85 -0.11 -11.82
C PRO A 319 -7.29 -1.43 -12.44
N SER A 320 -7.97 -1.40 -13.60
CA SER A 320 -8.36 -2.62 -14.34
C SER A 320 -7.17 -3.49 -14.80
N ARG A 321 -5.95 -2.97 -14.76
CA ARG A 321 -4.71 -3.72 -15.10
C ARG A 321 -4.14 -4.52 -13.94
N ILE A 322 -4.64 -4.31 -12.72
CA ILE A 322 -4.09 -4.97 -11.53
C ILE A 322 -4.67 -6.38 -11.43
N SER A 323 -3.82 -7.39 -11.48
CA SER A 323 -4.22 -8.79 -11.29
C SER A 323 -4.03 -9.24 -9.84
N ARG A 324 -4.80 -10.26 -9.40
CA ARG A 324 -4.59 -10.92 -8.09
C ARG A 324 -3.14 -11.37 -7.89
N ARG A 325 -2.47 -11.82 -8.94
CA ARG A 325 -1.05 -12.21 -8.88
C ARG A 325 -0.16 -11.02 -8.53
N ALA A 326 -0.34 -9.89 -9.21
CA ALA A 326 0.44 -8.68 -8.94
C ALA A 326 0.21 -8.13 -7.52
N LEU A 327 -1.05 -8.19 -7.03
CA LEU A 327 -1.38 -7.86 -5.64
C LEU A 327 -0.64 -8.79 -4.67
N ARG A 328 -0.71 -10.11 -4.88
CA ARG A 328 -0.04 -11.10 -4.04
C ARG A 328 1.46 -10.87 -3.97
N GLU A 329 2.13 -10.68 -5.10
CA GLU A 329 3.57 -10.43 -5.15
C GLU A 329 3.97 -9.18 -4.34
N ARG A 330 3.19 -8.09 -4.41
CA ARG A 330 3.44 -6.86 -3.64
C ARG A 330 3.18 -7.03 -2.15
N LEU A 331 2.08 -7.68 -1.78
CA LEU A 331 1.70 -7.91 -0.38
C LEU A 331 2.64 -8.92 0.31
N GLU A 332 3.05 -9.98 -0.39
CA GLU A 332 4.08 -10.92 0.08
C GLU A 332 5.42 -10.21 0.28
N SER A 333 5.76 -9.28 -0.60
CA SER A 333 6.96 -8.45 -0.47
C SER A 333 6.91 -7.56 0.78
N ALA A 334 5.76 -6.96 1.08
CA ALA A 334 5.56 -6.20 2.32
C ALA A 334 5.72 -7.09 3.57
N ARG A 335 5.07 -8.26 3.56
CA ARG A 335 5.20 -9.25 4.65
C ARG A 335 6.65 -9.74 4.81
N GLU A 336 7.38 -9.95 3.71
CA GLU A 336 8.76 -10.45 3.73
C GLU A 336 9.72 -9.53 4.49
N VAL A 337 9.50 -8.24 4.49
CA VAL A 337 10.27 -7.26 5.26
C VAL A 337 9.68 -6.95 6.64
N GLY A 338 8.74 -7.78 7.11
CA GLY A 338 8.23 -7.72 8.47
C GLY A 338 7.10 -6.68 8.67
N MET A 339 6.46 -6.20 7.62
CA MET A 339 5.28 -5.35 7.77
C MET A 339 4.10 -6.14 8.33
N ASN A 340 3.33 -5.50 9.18
CA ASN A 340 2.12 -6.04 9.81
C ASN A 340 0.88 -5.14 9.61
N MET A 341 1.04 -3.97 8.99
CA MET A 341 -0.05 -3.02 8.70
C MET A 341 0.18 -2.30 7.38
N LEU A 342 -0.90 -2.08 6.63
CA LEU A 342 -0.95 -1.20 5.47
C LEU A 342 -2.08 -0.18 5.65
N ARG A 343 -1.85 1.08 5.24
CA ARG A 343 -2.91 2.09 5.14
C ARG A 343 -3.29 2.25 3.68
N VAL A 344 -4.54 1.94 3.35
CA VAL A 344 -5.12 2.23 2.04
C VAL A 344 -5.51 3.71 2.02
N TRP A 345 -4.73 4.49 1.30
CA TRP A 345 -4.77 5.94 1.31
C TRP A 345 -6.01 6.53 0.62
N GLY A 346 -6.55 7.62 1.20
CA GLY A 346 -7.84 8.22 0.83
C GLY A 346 -7.92 8.92 -0.54
N GLY A 347 -6.80 9.18 -1.21
CA GLY A 347 -6.81 9.70 -2.60
C GLY A 347 -6.91 8.61 -3.67
N GLY A 348 -6.93 7.34 -3.26
CA GLY A 348 -6.98 6.17 -4.11
C GLY A 348 -8.37 5.56 -4.26
N LEU A 349 -8.44 4.27 -3.99
CA LEU A 349 -9.60 3.42 -4.21
C LEU A 349 -9.94 2.64 -2.93
N TYR A 350 -11.19 2.16 -2.81
CA TYR A 350 -11.41 0.90 -2.13
C TYR A 350 -10.86 -0.21 -3.05
N GLU A 351 -9.87 -0.93 -2.58
CA GLU A 351 -9.24 -1.99 -3.38
C GLU A 351 -10.20 -3.14 -3.72
N SER A 352 -9.76 -4.06 -4.58
CA SER A 352 -10.53 -5.25 -4.92
C SER A 352 -10.64 -6.20 -3.74
N ASP A 353 -11.63 -7.11 -3.75
CA ASP A 353 -11.78 -8.15 -2.71
C ASP A 353 -10.51 -8.99 -2.59
N ASP A 354 -9.82 -9.26 -3.71
CA ASP A 354 -8.53 -9.94 -3.73
C ASP A 354 -7.48 -9.30 -2.79
N PHE A 355 -7.45 -7.97 -2.70
CA PHE A 355 -6.51 -7.27 -1.83
C PHE A 355 -6.77 -7.59 -0.35
N TYR A 356 -8.03 -7.47 0.09
CA TYR A 356 -8.38 -7.71 1.50
C TYR A 356 -8.28 -9.19 1.86
N GLU A 357 -8.69 -10.10 0.96
CA GLU A 357 -8.51 -11.54 1.15
C GLU A 357 -7.02 -11.91 1.32
N LEU A 358 -6.14 -11.30 0.52
CA LEU A 358 -4.70 -11.51 0.63
C LEU A 358 -4.14 -10.91 1.93
N CYS A 359 -4.64 -9.76 2.38
CA CYS A 359 -4.28 -9.20 3.68
C CYS A 359 -4.70 -10.12 4.83
N ASP A 360 -5.90 -10.73 4.74
CA ASP A 360 -6.36 -11.75 5.71
C ASP A 360 -5.43 -12.96 5.74
N GLU A 361 -5.04 -13.48 4.57
CA GLU A 361 -4.14 -14.63 4.43
C GLU A 361 -2.72 -14.34 4.92
N LEU A 362 -2.23 -13.13 4.70
CA LEU A 362 -0.85 -12.73 4.99
C LEU A 362 -0.67 -12.11 6.38
N GLY A 363 -1.76 -11.78 7.07
CA GLY A 363 -1.71 -11.14 8.38
C GLY A 363 -1.33 -9.66 8.31
N LEU A 364 -1.70 -8.97 7.26
CA LEU A 364 -1.48 -7.53 7.11
C LEU A 364 -2.73 -6.79 7.58
N LEU A 365 -2.65 -6.08 8.71
CA LEU A 365 -3.73 -5.20 9.14
C LEU A 365 -3.96 -4.11 8.10
N VAL A 366 -5.21 -3.71 7.92
CA VAL A 366 -5.62 -2.66 7.00
C VAL A 366 -6.22 -1.49 7.78
N TRP A 367 -5.60 -0.33 7.64
CA TRP A 367 -6.18 0.98 7.93
C TRP A 367 -6.81 1.47 6.63
N GLN A 368 -8.13 1.62 6.58
CA GLN A 368 -8.87 2.03 5.39
C GLN A 368 -9.33 3.48 5.50
N ASP A 369 -8.79 4.35 4.66
CA ASP A 369 -9.37 5.68 4.47
C ASP A 369 -10.61 5.58 3.56
N PHE A 370 -11.64 6.38 3.86
CA PHE A 370 -12.65 6.72 2.87
C PHE A 370 -12.03 7.62 1.78
N PRO A 371 -12.47 7.53 0.51
CA PRO A 371 -11.76 8.17 -0.61
C PRO A 371 -11.99 9.68 -0.68
N PHE A 372 -11.34 10.38 0.25
CA PHE A 372 -11.23 11.82 0.35
C PHE A 372 -9.79 12.21 0.70
N ALA A 373 -9.18 13.15 -0.06
CA ALA A 373 -7.79 13.53 0.19
C ALA A 373 -7.47 14.96 -0.25
N CYS A 374 -6.78 15.69 0.63
CA CYS A 374 -6.14 16.99 0.37
C CYS A 374 -7.02 17.96 -0.42
N ALA A 375 -8.32 18.01 -0.13
CA ALA A 375 -9.30 18.86 -0.78
C ALA A 375 -10.49 19.16 0.12
N TYR A 376 -11.20 20.25 -0.17
CA TYR A 376 -12.52 20.49 0.37
C TYR A 376 -13.57 19.74 -0.44
N TYR A 377 -14.66 19.34 0.20
CA TYR A 377 -15.74 18.61 -0.46
C TYR A 377 -17.09 19.26 -0.17
N PRO A 378 -18.04 19.20 -1.13
CA PRO A 378 -19.40 19.67 -0.87
C PRO A 378 -20.03 18.89 0.30
N ASP A 379 -20.79 19.59 1.12
CA ASP A 379 -21.57 19.00 2.22
C ASP A 379 -23.08 19.23 2.05
N THR A 380 -23.53 19.26 0.80
CA THR A 380 -24.97 19.31 0.46
C THR A 380 -25.65 17.99 0.82
N GLY A 381 -26.99 18.04 1.01
CA GLY A 381 -27.77 16.84 1.30
C GLY A 381 -27.64 15.75 0.22
N GLU A 382 -27.58 16.13 -1.05
CA GLU A 382 -27.40 15.20 -2.19
C GLU A 382 -26.03 14.54 -2.17
N PHE A 383 -24.96 15.33 -1.98
CA PHE A 383 -23.60 14.79 -1.90
C PHE A 383 -23.42 13.90 -0.67
N GLY A 384 -23.95 14.31 0.49
CA GLY A 384 -23.95 13.51 1.70
C GLY A 384 -24.70 12.18 1.55
N ALA A 385 -25.84 12.17 0.84
CA ALA A 385 -26.58 10.95 0.53
C ALA A 385 -25.79 10.01 -0.37
N ALA A 386 -25.13 10.52 -1.40
CA ALA A 386 -24.26 9.71 -2.28
C ALA A 386 -23.06 9.11 -1.52
N VAL A 387 -22.44 9.89 -0.63
CA VAL A 387 -21.35 9.42 0.26
C VAL A 387 -21.87 8.35 1.22
N ARG A 388 -23.06 8.51 1.79
CA ARG A 388 -23.67 7.51 2.66
C ARG A 388 -23.91 6.18 1.93
N GLU A 389 -24.48 6.23 0.72
CA GLU A 389 -24.70 5.03 -0.10
C GLU A 389 -23.38 4.31 -0.41
N GLU A 390 -22.38 5.04 -0.87
CA GLU A 390 -21.02 4.53 -1.11
C GLU A 390 -20.43 3.86 0.13
N ALA A 391 -20.50 4.53 1.27
CA ALA A 391 -20.00 4.01 2.55
C ALA A 391 -20.76 2.74 2.96
N CYS A 392 -22.09 2.72 2.86
CA CYS A 392 -22.90 1.53 3.18
C CYS A 392 -22.49 0.30 2.37
N VAL A 393 -22.27 0.47 1.06
CA VAL A 393 -21.85 -0.63 0.17
C VAL A 393 -20.47 -1.14 0.57
N ASN A 394 -19.50 -0.25 0.74
CA ASN A 394 -18.11 -0.65 0.99
C ASN A 394 -17.91 -1.16 2.44
N VAL A 395 -18.59 -0.60 3.42
CA VAL A 395 -18.54 -1.11 4.80
C VAL A 395 -19.14 -2.54 4.87
N ARG A 396 -20.30 -2.81 4.24
CA ARG A 396 -20.84 -4.17 4.18
C ARG A 396 -19.87 -5.14 3.50
N ARG A 397 -19.24 -4.71 2.41
CA ARG A 397 -18.26 -5.52 1.67
C ARG A 397 -17.05 -5.88 2.53
N LEU A 398 -16.56 -4.95 3.36
CA LEU A 398 -15.25 -5.06 4.01
C LEU A 398 -15.32 -5.49 5.49
N ARG A 399 -16.44 -5.30 6.19
CA ARG A 399 -16.54 -5.49 7.64
C ARG A 399 -16.25 -6.90 8.15
N ASN A 400 -16.39 -7.95 7.31
CA ASN A 400 -16.06 -9.32 7.69
C ASN A 400 -14.55 -9.64 7.62
N HIS A 401 -13.71 -8.79 7.00
CA HIS A 401 -12.28 -9.04 6.89
C HIS A 401 -11.58 -8.87 8.25
N PRO A 402 -10.90 -9.92 8.77
CA PRO A 402 -10.15 -9.81 10.02
C PRO A 402 -8.96 -8.86 9.92
N SER A 403 -8.41 -8.66 8.74
CA SER A 403 -7.33 -7.69 8.50
C SER A 403 -7.76 -6.24 8.70
N LEU A 404 -9.02 -5.90 8.46
CA LEU A 404 -9.49 -4.52 8.63
C LEU A 404 -9.45 -4.08 10.10
N ALA A 405 -8.63 -3.08 10.43
CA ALA A 405 -8.33 -2.64 11.79
C ALA A 405 -8.89 -1.27 12.13
N LEU A 406 -8.97 -0.35 11.17
CA LEU A 406 -9.37 1.04 11.39
C LEU A 406 -10.05 1.61 10.16
N TRP A 407 -11.12 2.37 10.37
CA TRP A 407 -11.71 3.26 9.38
C TRP A 407 -11.23 4.70 9.62
N CYS A 408 -10.92 5.42 8.55
CA CYS A 408 -10.51 6.82 8.61
C CYS A 408 -11.32 7.67 7.63
N GLY A 409 -11.81 8.82 8.07
CA GLY A 409 -12.72 9.67 7.31
C GLY A 409 -12.07 10.29 6.07
N ASN A 410 -10.80 10.71 6.16
CA ASN A 410 -10.09 11.33 5.05
C ASN A 410 -8.58 11.39 5.27
N ASN A 411 -7.85 11.69 4.19
CA ASN A 411 -6.44 12.07 4.22
C ASN A 411 -6.28 13.60 4.22
N GLU A 412 -5.74 14.15 5.31
CA GLU A 412 -5.20 15.52 5.44
C GLU A 412 -6.20 16.68 5.28
N ASN A 413 -7.50 16.44 5.15
CA ASN A 413 -8.45 17.53 4.92
C ASN A 413 -8.59 18.45 6.15
N GLU A 414 -8.53 17.88 7.37
CA GLU A 414 -8.57 18.65 8.61
C GLU A 414 -7.35 19.55 8.74
N VAL A 415 -6.15 18.98 8.67
CA VAL A 415 -4.89 19.73 8.80
C VAL A 415 -4.70 20.72 7.67
N MET A 416 -5.13 20.39 6.45
CA MET A 416 -5.14 21.29 5.30
C MET A 416 -5.95 22.57 5.61
N PHE A 417 -7.12 22.42 6.23
CA PHE A 417 -7.95 23.56 6.64
C PHE A 417 -7.30 24.34 7.79
N GLN A 418 -6.82 23.66 8.83
CA GLN A 418 -6.18 24.29 9.99
C GLN A 418 -4.92 25.08 9.62
N GLN A 419 -4.12 24.57 8.70
CA GLN A 419 -2.86 25.19 8.26
C GLN A 419 -2.99 26.04 6.98
N SER A 420 -4.22 26.27 6.50
CA SER A 420 -4.52 27.14 5.34
C SER A 420 -3.68 26.81 4.09
N TRP A 421 -3.67 25.53 3.68
CA TRP A 421 -2.91 25.13 2.49
C TRP A 421 -3.39 25.84 1.23
N GLY A 422 -2.48 26.52 0.55
CA GLY A 422 -2.76 27.40 -0.57
C GLY A 422 -2.79 28.87 -0.20
N GLY A 423 -2.63 29.23 1.08
CA GLY A 423 -2.59 30.60 1.61
C GLY A 423 -3.89 31.03 2.30
N GLU A 424 -3.76 31.82 3.35
CA GLU A 424 -4.92 32.31 4.14
C GLU A 424 -5.92 33.09 3.26
N GLU A 425 -5.45 33.82 2.25
CA GLU A 425 -6.28 34.60 1.33
C GLU A 425 -7.14 33.74 0.39
N HIS A 426 -6.81 32.45 0.27
CA HIS A 426 -7.52 31.46 -0.57
C HIS A 426 -8.26 30.40 0.24
N ARG A 427 -8.20 30.52 1.58
CA ARG A 427 -8.90 29.62 2.50
C ARG A 427 -10.40 29.85 2.43
N PRO A 428 -11.23 28.78 2.37
CA PRO A 428 -12.68 28.94 2.48
C PRO A 428 -13.09 29.37 3.90
N PRO A 429 -14.29 29.98 4.07
CA PRO A 429 -14.73 30.53 5.36
C PRO A 429 -14.99 29.46 6.45
N ARG A 430 -15.08 28.20 6.08
CA ARG A 430 -15.26 27.05 7.00
C ARG A 430 -14.65 25.80 6.43
N TYR A 431 -14.53 24.75 7.26
CA TYR A 431 -14.09 23.43 6.84
C TYR A 431 -15.20 22.72 6.05
N TYR A 432 -15.17 22.80 4.71
CA TYR A 432 -16.10 22.09 3.84
C TYR A 432 -15.77 20.59 3.82
N GLY A 433 -16.80 19.76 4.02
CA GLY A 433 -16.67 18.31 4.15
C GLY A 433 -16.69 17.81 5.60
N GLU A 434 -16.53 18.68 6.61
CA GLU A 434 -16.56 18.31 8.04
C GLU A 434 -17.78 17.45 8.41
N HIS A 435 -18.98 17.85 7.93
CA HIS A 435 -20.21 17.08 8.15
C HIS A 435 -20.13 15.62 7.67
N LEU A 436 -19.39 15.36 6.58
CA LEU A 436 -19.21 14.00 6.06
C LEU A 436 -18.43 13.14 7.06
N TYR A 437 -17.34 13.70 7.61
CA TYR A 437 -16.40 12.98 8.47
C TYR A 437 -16.89 12.84 9.91
N ASP A 438 -17.62 13.83 10.42
CA ASP A 438 -18.05 13.87 11.82
C ASP A 438 -19.47 13.33 12.03
N GLN A 439 -20.28 13.21 10.97
CA GLN A 439 -21.67 12.79 11.08
C GLN A 439 -22.04 11.65 10.13
N VAL A 440 -21.89 11.84 8.80
CA VAL A 440 -22.37 10.85 7.82
C VAL A 440 -21.65 9.51 7.96
N LEU A 441 -20.31 9.53 7.91
CA LEU A 441 -19.50 8.30 7.97
C LEU A 441 -19.59 7.60 9.34
N PRO A 442 -19.47 8.32 10.50
CA PRO A 442 -19.65 7.68 11.80
C PRO A 442 -21.02 7.04 11.97
N GLN A 443 -22.10 7.66 11.45
CA GLN A 443 -23.43 7.08 11.52
C GLN A 443 -23.53 5.77 10.72
N VAL A 444 -22.96 5.69 9.52
CA VAL A 444 -22.91 4.46 8.73
C VAL A 444 -22.14 3.38 9.48
N LEU A 445 -21.01 3.73 10.09
CA LEU A 445 -20.21 2.77 10.87
C LEU A 445 -20.93 2.29 12.12
N LEU A 446 -21.64 3.19 12.84
CA LEU A 446 -22.45 2.80 13.99
C LEU A 446 -23.54 1.79 13.61
N GLU A 447 -24.11 1.92 12.41
CA GLU A 447 -25.18 1.03 11.91
C GLU A 447 -24.61 -0.31 11.40
N LEU A 448 -23.44 -0.32 10.77
CA LEU A 448 -22.96 -1.45 9.98
C LEU A 448 -21.69 -2.15 10.52
N ASP A 449 -20.82 -1.45 11.25
CA ASP A 449 -19.54 -1.95 11.78
C ASP A 449 -19.15 -1.25 13.10
N PRO A 450 -20.03 -1.28 14.14
CA PRO A 450 -19.88 -0.47 15.36
C PRO A 450 -18.69 -0.85 16.24
N GLU A 451 -18.12 -2.04 16.04
CA GLU A 451 -17.03 -2.55 16.85
C GLU A 451 -15.65 -2.06 16.36
N ARG A 452 -15.57 -1.56 15.12
CA ARG A 452 -14.31 -1.13 14.53
C ARG A 452 -14.02 0.34 14.86
N PRO A 453 -12.76 0.66 15.28
CA PRO A 453 -12.39 2.04 15.52
C PRO A 453 -12.56 2.92 14.28
N TYR A 454 -12.83 4.20 14.52
CA TYR A 454 -12.91 5.24 13.50
C TYR A 454 -12.15 6.49 13.95
N VAL A 455 -11.46 7.14 13.01
CA VAL A 455 -10.90 8.49 13.17
C VAL A 455 -11.40 9.39 12.03
N PRO A 456 -11.77 10.65 12.30
CA PRO A 456 -12.38 11.50 11.27
C PRO A 456 -11.41 11.97 10.19
N SER A 457 -10.12 12.00 10.47
CA SER A 457 -9.06 12.41 9.56
C SER A 457 -7.75 11.69 9.89
N SER A 458 -6.81 11.66 9.00
CA SER A 458 -5.41 11.34 9.25
C SER A 458 -4.55 12.41 8.55
N PRO A 459 -3.70 13.16 9.30
CA PRO A 459 -3.53 13.06 10.76
C PRO A 459 -4.74 13.59 11.52
N HIS A 460 -4.89 13.12 12.77
CA HIS A 460 -5.89 13.59 13.69
C HIS A 460 -5.32 13.67 15.11
N GLY A 461 -4.81 14.83 15.49
CA GLY A 461 -4.11 15.07 16.76
C GLY A 461 -4.94 15.88 17.74
N GLY A 462 -4.72 17.17 17.83
CA GLY A 462 -5.39 18.06 18.76
C GLY A 462 -6.36 19.01 18.10
N GLU A 463 -7.22 19.63 18.91
CA GLU A 463 -8.26 20.59 18.44
C GLU A 463 -7.71 21.78 17.62
N LYS A 464 -6.45 22.17 17.84
CA LYS A 464 -5.81 23.32 17.19
C LYS A 464 -4.80 22.96 16.12
N ASP A 465 -4.25 21.76 16.18
CA ASP A 465 -3.26 21.25 15.25
C ASP A 465 -3.47 19.75 15.10
N GLY A 466 -4.17 19.35 14.06
CA GLY A 466 -4.42 17.96 13.73
C GLY A 466 -3.15 17.14 13.48
N ASN A 467 -2.00 17.82 13.29
CA ASN A 467 -0.71 17.17 13.06
C ASN A 467 0.25 17.28 14.28
N SER A 468 -0.29 17.48 15.49
CA SER A 468 0.53 17.59 16.69
C SER A 468 1.20 16.26 17.06
N GLY A 469 2.45 16.31 17.56
CA GLY A 469 3.22 15.11 17.91
C GLY A 469 2.73 14.35 19.13
N GLY A 470 2.07 15.01 20.09
CA GLY A 470 1.70 14.43 21.40
C GLY A 470 0.38 13.65 21.42
N VAL A 471 -0.44 13.75 20.40
CA VAL A 471 -1.81 13.21 20.39
C VAL A 471 -2.12 12.64 19.01
N GLY A 472 -2.75 11.47 18.96
CA GLY A 472 -3.21 10.87 17.72
C GLY A 472 -2.07 10.37 16.82
N ASP A 473 -2.31 10.43 15.52
CA ASP A 473 -1.33 10.12 14.50
C ASP A 473 -0.73 11.38 13.87
N GLN A 474 0.45 11.27 13.28
CA GLN A 474 1.18 12.39 12.70
C GLN A 474 1.67 12.07 11.29
N HIS A 475 1.53 13.04 10.37
CA HIS A 475 2.19 13.09 9.07
C HIS A 475 3.45 13.96 9.19
N TYR A 476 4.63 13.32 9.30
CA TYR A 476 5.88 14.04 9.55
C TYR A 476 6.60 14.40 8.25
N TRP A 477 6.16 15.48 7.61
CA TRP A 477 6.69 15.98 6.34
C TRP A 477 7.73 17.12 6.48
N ASP A 478 8.10 17.52 7.70
CA ASP A 478 9.09 18.57 7.93
C ASP A 478 10.47 18.25 7.32
N VAL A 479 10.81 16.98 7.17
CA VAL A 479 12.03 16.56 6.50
C VAL A 479 11.94 16.79 4.99
N TRP A 480 11.03 16.13 4.28
CA TRP A 480 10.95 16.24 2.82
C TRP A 480 10.42 17.61 2.36
N HIS A 481 9.30 18.07 2.89
CA HIS A 481 8.69 19.35 2.50
C HIS A 481 9.27 20.57 3.23
N GLY A 482 10.03 20.37 4.29
CA GLY A 482 10.64 21.42 5.11
C GLY A 482 12.14 21.55 4.91
N ARG A 483 12.92 20.99 5.84
CA ARG A 483 14.36 21.23 6.02
C ARG A 483 15.28 20.47 5.06
N GLY A 484 14.81 19.42 4.41
CA GLY A 484 15.56 18.67 3.39
C GLY A 484 16.62 17.69 3.91
N ASP A 485 17.07 17.82 5.14
CA ASP A 485 18.04 16.92 5.76
C ASP A 485 17.29 15.85 6.60
N TRP A 486 17.47 14.59 6.27
CA TRP A 486 16.81 13.48 6.95
C TRP A 486 17.22 13.31 8.41
N GLN A 487 18.30 13.93 8.89
CA GLN A 487 18.67 13.90 10.30
C GLN A 487 17.57 14.51 11.20
N HIS A 488 16.73 15.39 10.66
CA HIS A 488 15.61 16.02 11.34
C HIS A 488 14.43 15.07 11.64
N TYR A 489 14.44 13.83 11.16
CA TYR A 489 13.51 12.81 11.70
C TYR A 489 13.65 12.60 13.21
N ARG A 490 14.83 12.89 13.76
CA ARG A 490 15.08 12.80 15.21
C ARG A 490 14.32 13.82 16.05
N ASP A 491 13.76 14.85 15.44
CA ASP A 491 12.98 15.89 16.09
C ASP A 491 11.49 15.51 16.21
N SER A 492 11.05 14.43 15.58
CA SER A 492 9.66 13.97 15.62
C SER A 492 9.30 13.45 17.02
N SER A 493 8.11 13.86 17.50
CA SER A 493 7.52 13.39 18.77
C SER A 493 6.22 12.60 18.54
N ALA A 494 6.07 11.98 17.36
CA ALA A 494 4.87 11.27 16.97
C ALA A 494 4.50 10.14 17.95
N ARG A 495 3.23 10.08 18.34
CA ARG A 495 2.63 8.94 19.05
C ARG A 495 2.45 7.73 18.10
N PHE A 496 2.18 8.05 16.86
CA PHE A 496 2.09 7.15 15.71
C PHE A 496 2.41 7.97 14.45
N SER A 497 3.44 7.60 13.71
CA SER A 497 3.76 8.26 12.45
C SER A 497 3.06 7.54 11.31
N SER A 498 1.89 8.04 10.89
CA SER A 498 1.06 7.44 9.84
C SER A 498 1.50 7.81 8.43
N GLU A 499 2.28 8.91 8.29
CA GLU A 499 3.00 9.24 7.07
C GLU A 499 4.34 9.92 7.38
N TYR A 500 5.36 9.50 6.68
CA TYR A 500 6.65 10.14 6.52
C TYR A 500 7.39 9.42 5.40
N GLY A 501 8.31 10.10 4.73
CA GLY A 501 9.00 9.46 3.62
C GLY A 501 10.09 10.34 3.03
N PHE A 502 10.95 9.70 2.24
CA PHE A 502 12.00 10.38 1.48
C PHE A 502 12.01 9.83 0.06
N ALA A 503 12.01 10.70 -0.96
CA ALA A 503 11.90 10.25 -2.34
C ALA A 503 13.24 9.74 -2.90
N SER A 504 13.15 8.84 -3.88
CA SER A 504 14.29 8.33 -4.65
C SER A 504 13.89 8.02 -6.09
N SER A 505 14.86 7.82 -6.96
CA SER A 505 14.64 7.34 -8.31
C SER A 505 14.03 5.95 -8.33
N CYS A 506 13.20 5.64 -9.32
CA CYS A 506 12.83 4.28 -9.65
C CYS A 506 14.04 3.46 -10.14
N SER A 507 13.89 2.15 -10.30
CA SER A 507 14.96 1.27 -10.77
C SER A 507 15.38 1.57 -12.22
N MET A 508 16.56 1.11 -12.60
CA MET A 508 16.99 1.14 -14.01
C MET A 508 16.08 0.32 -14.92
N ARG A 509 15.36 -0.67 -14.37
CA ARG A 509 14.35 -1.42 -15.14
C ARG A 509 13.15 -0.55 -15.49
N ALA A 510 12.63 0.23 -14.55
CA ALA A 510 11.57 1.19 -14.81
C ALA A 510 12.01 2.29 -15.78
N TRP A 511 13.25 2.79 -15.67
CA TRP A 511 13.78 3.74 -16.65
C TRP A 511 13.88 3.17 -18.06
N ARG A 512 14.18 1.87 -18.21
CA ARG A 512 14.14 1.24 -19.53
C ARG A 512 12.73 1.20 -20.12
N SER A 513 11.70 0.92 -19.33
CA SER A 513 10.34 0.97 -19.85
C SER A 513 9.94 2.38 -20.28
N VAL A 514 10.39 3.40 -19.57
CA VAL A 514 10.18 4.82 -19.96
C VAL A 514 10.82 5.17 -21.30
N PHE A 515 12.02 4.63 -21.59
CA PHE A 515 12.77 4.89 -22.82
C PHE A 515 12.55 3.81 -23.91
N ALA A 516 11.52 2.97 -23.80
CA ALA A 516 11.33 1.76 -24.63
C ALA A 516 11.29 2.00 -26.14
N GLU A 517 10.88 3.17 -26.60
CA GLU A 517 10.86 3.53 -28.02
C GLU A 517 12.27 3.55 -28.66
N HIS A 518 13.30 3.93 -27.89
CA HIS A 518 14.70 3.84 -28.33
C HIS A 518 15.20 2.38 -28.45
N ALA A 519 14.56 1.45 -27.74
CA ALA A 519 14.88 0.03 -27.83
C ALA A 519 14.24 -0.64 -29.05
N ARG A 520 13.13 -0.11 -29.58
CA ARG A 520 12.47 -0.62 -30.79
C ARG A 520 13.20 -0.21 -32.08
N ASP A 521 13.90 0.92 -32.06
CA ASP A 521 14.73 1.40 -33.19
C ASP A 521 16.08 0.70 -33.26
N ALA A 522 16.52 0.02 -32.21
CA ALA A 522 17.66 -0.87 -32.23
C ALA A 522 17.29 -2.16 -33.00
N LEU A 523 18.18 -2.61 -33.90
CA LEU A 523 18.00 -3.79 -34.76
C LEU A 523 17.37 -4.98 -34.05
N PRO A 524 16.46 -5.75 -34.71
CA PRO A 524 15.85 -6.93 -34.11
C PRO A 524 16.90 -7.90 -33.59
N GLY A 525 16.91 -8.11 -32.27
CA GLY A 525 17.88 -8.98 -31.56
C GLY A 525 19.01 -8.24 -30.83
N ALA A 526 19.11 -6.92 -30.91
CA ALA A 526 20.01 -6.14 -30.07
C ALA A 526 19.42 -6.02 -28.66
N SER A 527 20.08 -6.64 -27.69
CA SER A 527 19.85 -6.39 -26.26
C SER A 527 20.32 -4.98 -25.95
N VAL A 528 19.41 -4.05 -25.70
CA VAL A 528 19.79 -2.72 -25.16
C VAL A 528 20.35 -2.95 -23.77
N THR A 529 21.65 -2.82 -23.63
CA THR A 529 22.30 -2.94 -22.32
C THR A 529 22.08 -1.66 -21.51
N LEU A 530 22.20 -1.75 -20.19
CA LEU A 530 22.13 -0.60 -19.27
C LEU A 530 23.11 0.55 -19.68
N HIS A 531 24.22 0.17 -20.34
CA HIS A 531 25.22 1.10 -20.85
C HIS A 531 24.76 1.96 -22.04
N ASP A 532 23.70 1.53 -22.74
CA ASP A 532 23.21 2.23 -23.92
C ASP A 532 22.21 3.36 -23.58
N LEU A 533 21.66 3.38 -22.36
CA LEU A 533 20.92 4.52 -21.82
C LEU A 533 21.88 5.63 -21.36
N ARG A 534 22.41 6.38 -22.33
CA ARG A 534 23.24 7.59 -22.06
C ARG A 534 22.39 8.78 -21.56
N ALA A 535 21.20 8.52 -21.01
CA ALA A 535 20.36 9.56 -20.46
C ALA A 535 21.12 10.30 -19.34
N SER A 536 21.20 11.59 -19.48
CA SER A 536 21.72 12.44 -18.41
C SER A 536 20.74 12.46 -17.25
N VAL A 537 21.24 12.54 -16.05
CA VAL A 537 20.43 12.84 -14.86
C VAL A 537 19.56 14.09 -15.04
N ARG A 538 19.96 15.01 -15.92
CA ARG A 538 19.22 16.25 -16.27
C ARG A 538 18.41 16.15 -17.56
N ASP A 539 18.21 14.95 -18.12
CA ASP A 539 17.36 14.73 -19.29
C ASP A 539 15.93 15.22 -19.02
N PRO A 540 15.29 15.93 -19.97
CA PRO A 540 13.90 16.38 -19.81
C PRO A 540 12.90 15.27 -19.46
N ILE A 541 13.08 14.06 -19.97
CA ILE A 541 12.23 12.90 -19.65
C ILE A 541 12.42 12.50 -18.19
N VAL A 542 13.69 12.44 -17.73
CA VAL A 542 13.99 12.11 -16.31
C VAL A 542 13.39 13.16 -15.38
N ARG A 543 13.45 14.43 -15.74
CA ARG A 543 12.80 15.52 -14.99
C ARG A 543 11.27 15.42 -14.99
N TRP A 544 10.69 15.02 -16.13
CA TRP A 544 9.22 14.85 -16.24
C TRP A 544 8.67 13.79 -15.32
N HIS A 545 9.43 12.73 -15.10
CA HIS A 545 9.11 11.67 -14.17
C HIS A 545 9.42 11.99 -12.70
N ASP A 546 9.65 13.26 -12.37
CA ASP A 546 9.57 13.83 -11.02
C ASP A 546 8.23 14.59 -10.88
N LYS A 547 7.37 14.11 -9.99
CA LYS A 547 6.08 14.73 -9.65
C LYS A 547 6.07 15.26 -8.20
N THR A 548 7.20 15.22 -7.50
CA THR A 548 7.32 15.46 -6.04
C THR A 548 7.00 16.88 -5.57
N ALA A 549 6.53 17.75 -6.46
CA ALA A 549 6.11 19.14 -6.20
C ALA A 549 7.19 20.09 -5.66
N LYS A 550 8.41 19.61 -5.38
CA LYS A 550 9.55 20.42 -4.92
C LYS A 550 10.40 20.97 -6.08
N GLY A 551 10.33 20.32 -7.22
CA GLY A 551 11.20 20.54 -8.34
C GLY A 551 12.49 19.72 -8.28
N TYR A 552 12.90 19.25 -9.44
CA TYR A 552 13.97 18.26 -9.59
C TYR A 552 15.33 18.73 -9.04
N GLU A 553 15.65 20.02 -9.15
CA GLU A 553 16.91 20.58 -8.63
C GLU A 553 16.97 20.52 -7.09
N VAL A 554 15.82 20.70 -6.41
CA VAL A 554 15.76 20.53 -4.95
C VAL A 554 15.97 19.07 -4.57
N PHE A 555 15.38 18.15 -5.32
CA PHE A 555 15.56 16.71 -5.12
C PHE A 555 17.05 16.31 -5.27
N LEU A 556 17.73 16.78 -6.32
CA LEU A 556 19.18 16.58 -6.50
C LEU A 556 19.97 17.16 -5.31
N SER A 557 19.61 18.36 -4.84
CA SER A 557 20.30 19.03 -3.74
C SER A 557 20.22 18.25 -2.44
N TYR A 558 19.08 17.59 -2.14
CA TYR A 558 18.93 16.76 -0.94
C TYR A 558 19.87 15.55 -0.96
N ALA A 559 20.05 14.92 -2.12
CA ALA A 559 21.03 13.83 -2.23
C ALA A 559 22.48 14.34 -2.09
N ALA A 560 22.78 15.52 -2.62
CA ALA A 560 24.11 16.12 -2.55
C ALA A 560 24.53 16.57 -1.12
N LEU A 561 23.60 16.62 -0.17
CA LEU A 561 23.95 16.80 1.25
C LEU A 561 24.84 15.65 1.74
N HIS A 562 24.58 14.44 1.31
CA HIS A 562 25.18 13.22 1.86
C HIS A 562 26.05 12.46 0.85
N TYR A 563 25.70 12.47 -0.45
CA TYR A 563 26.30 11.66 -1.51
C TYR A 563 27.03 12.53 -2.55
N PRO A 564 27.96 11.96 -3.33
CA PRO A 564 28.58 12.66 -4.46
C PRO A 564 27.53 13.10 -5.50
N GLU A 565 27.86 14.17 -6.25
CA GLU A 565 27.02 14.61 -7.37
C GLU A 565 26.96 13.53 -8.45
N PRO A 566 25.75 13.05 -8.85
CA PRO A 566 25.60 12.02 -9.84
C PRO A 566 26.00 12.51 -11.23
N GLN A 567 26.82 11.74 -11.95
CA GLN A 567 27.25 12.05 -13.31
C GLN A 567 26.38 11.37 -14.36
N THR A 568 25.79 10.23 -14.01
CA THR A 568 24.96 9.40 -14.88
C THR A 568 23.61 9.11 -14.24
N LEU A 569 22.62 8.66 -15.03
CA LEU A 569 21.36 8.21 -14.50
C LEU A 569 21.52 7.02 -13.51
N GLU A 570 22.48 6.15 -13.77
CA GLU A 570 22.79 5.04 -12.86
C GLU A 570 23.37 5.52 -11.53
N ASP A 571 24.22 6.58 -11.55
CA ASP A 571 24.68 7.19 -10.30
C ASP A 571 23.51 7.76 -9.52
N TRP A 572 22.58 8.41 -10.21
CA TRP A 572 21.40 8.99 -9.61
C TRP A 572 20.51 7.92 -8.96
N VAL A 573 20.22 6.83 -9.67
CA VAL A 573 19.46 5.70 -9.10
C VAL A 573 20.13 5.17 -7.85
N TYR A 574 21.44 4.93 -7.90
CA TYR A 574 22.20 4.39 -6.77
C TYR A 574 22.21 5.35 -5.57
N TYR A 575 22.63 6.60 -5.76
CA TYR A 575 22.76 7.54 -4.65
C TYR A 575 21.43 7.99 -4.08
N SER A 576 20.41 8.23 -4.91
CA SER A 576 19.09 8.63 -4.41
C SER A 576 18.41 7.52 -3.61
N GLN A 577 18.54 6.25 -4.03
CA GLN A 577 18.00 5.13 -3.30
C GLN A 577 18.73 4.86 -1.98
N LEU A 578 20.03 5.08 -1.91
CA LEU A 578 20.78 5.03 -0.66
C LEU A 578 20.38 6.17 0.28
N ASN A 579 20.18 7.37 -0.24
CA ASN A 579 19.72 8.51 0.54
C ASN A 579 18.32 8.27 1.14
N GLN A 580 17.39 7.70 0.35
CA GLN A 580 16.10 7.24 0.86
C GLN A 580 16.26 6.20 1.98
N ARG A 581 17.13 5.21 1.78
CA ARG A 581 17.40 4.16 2.78
C ARG A 581 17.88 4.76 4.11
N ASP A 582 18.83 5.71 4.06
CA ASP A 582 19.40 6.32 5.26
C ASP A 582 18.37 7.21 5.97
N ALA A 583 17.52 7.91 5.19
CA ALA A 583 16.41 8.68 5.72
C ALA A 583 15.43 7.79 6.49
N LEU A 584 15.00 6.67 5.90
CA LEU A 584 14.06 5.73 6.52
C LEU A 584 14.70 4.99 7.70
N ARG A 585 16.02 4.67 7.64
CA ARG A 585 16.77 4.15 8.78
C ARG A 585 16.75 5.13 9.94
N CYS A 586 17.07 6.39 9.69
CA CYS A 586 17.07 7.43 10.71
C CYS A 586 15.71 7.56 11.39
N ALA A 587 14.63 7.62 10.59
CA ALA A 587 13.26 7.73 11.09
C ALA A 587 12.84 6.51 11.93
N LEU A 588 12.94 5.30 11.35
CA LEU A 588 12.49 4.07 11.99
C LEU A 588 13.27 3.75 13.27
N GLU A 589 14.58 3.91 13.25
CA GLU A 589 15.39 3.76 14.47
C GLU A 589 14.99 4.77 15.53
N HIS A 590 14.66 6.01 15.16
CA HIS A 590 14.17 7.02 16.10
C HIS A 590 12.81 6.64 16.69
N TYR A 591 11.81 6.31 15.86
CA TYR A 591 10.48 5.91 16.31
C TYR A 591 10.52 4.68 17.21
N ARG A 592 11.32 3.68 16.87
CA ARG A 592 11.46 2.46 17.65
C ARG A 592 12.31 2.62 18.91
N ARG A 593 13.14 3.67 19.03
CA ARG A 593 13.79 4.05 20.30
C ARG A 593 12.85 4.83 21.21
N SER A 594 11.86 5.53 20.64
CA SER A 594 10.92 6.35 21.41
C SER A 594 9.95 5.48 22.20
N ALA A 595 9.91 5.66 23.54
CA ALA A 595 9.04 4.85 24.41
C ALA A 595 7.55 5.10 24.17
N PHE A 596 7.21 6.27 23.62
CA PHE A 596 5.84 6.74 23.42
C PHE A 596 5.29 6.48 22.01
N CYS A 597 6.13 6.22 21.03
CA CYS A 597 5.69 5.91 19.66
C CYS A 597 5.25 4.44 19.57
N LYS A 598 4.12 4.17 18.90
CA LYS A 598 3.51 2.84 18.78
C LYS A 598 3.24 2.40 17.34
N GLY A 599 3.70 3.17 16.37
CA GLY A 599 3.56 2.78 14.98
C GLY A 599 4.24 3.71 14.00
N SER A 600 4.55 3.15 12.85
CA SER A 600 5.31 3.81 11.80
C SER A 600 4.87 3.24 10.44
N LEU A 601 4.18 4.07 9.63
CA LEU A 601 3.75 3.73 8.27
C LEU A 601 4.45 4.65 7.27
N ILE A 602 5.32 4.05 6.48
CA ILE A 602 6.14 4.78 5.49
C ILE A 602 5.25 5.24 4.34
N TRP A 603 5.39 6.48 3.91
CA TRP A 603 4.90 6.95 2.63
C TRP A 603 5.98 6.66 1.57
N GLN A 604 5.81 5.72 0.63
CA GLN A 604 4.70 4.80 0.39
C GLN A 604 5.23 3.42 -0.02
N LEU A 605 4.37 2.38 -0.07
CA LEU A 605 4.82 1.03 -0.43
C LEU A 605 5.17 0.90 -1.91
N ASN A 606 4.28 1.38 -2.79
CA ASN A 606 4.31 1.08 -4.22
C ASN A 606 4.07 2.32 -5.09
N ASP A 607 4.44 2.22 -6.36
CA ASP A 607 4.12 3.17 -7.42
C ASP A 607 3.01 2.67 -8.35
N CYS A 608 2.31 3.59 -9.03
CA CYS A 608 1.32 3.32 -10.06
C CYS A 608 1.81 3.62 -11.49
N TRP A 609 2.95 4.24 -11.62
CA TRP A 609 3.56 4.75 -12.84
C TRP A 609 5.09 4.82 -12.67
N PRO A 610 5.91 4.70 -13.74
CA PRO A 610 7.35 4.88 -13.59
C PRO A 610 7.68 6.31 -13.14
N VAL A 611 8.09 6.48 -11.91
CA VAL A 611 8.24 7.81 -11.28
C VAL A 611 9.35 7.83 -10.25
N GLN A 612 9.89 9.01 -10.01
CA GLN A 612 10.74 9.31 -8.87
C GLN A 612 9.83 9.69 -7.70
N SER A 613 9.80 8.86 -6.68
CA SER A 613 8.82 8.96 -5.59
C SER A 613 9.36 8.39 -4.28
N TRP A 614 8.52 8.42 -3.27
CA TRP A 614 8.78 7.85 -1.95
C TRP A 614 8.58 6.32 -1.89
N ALA A 615 8.11 5.69 -2.97
CA ALA A 615 7.80 4.27 -2.98
C ALA A 615 9.01 3.40 -2.62
N LEU A 616 8.74 2.30 -1.91
CA LEU A 616 9.71 1.25 -1.58
C LEU A 616 9.87 0.24 -2.71
N ILE A 617 8.81 0.05 -3.49
CA ILE A 617 8.74 -0.85 -4.65
C ILE A 617 8.24 -0.02 -5.83
N ASP A 618 8.99 0.02 -6.93
CA ASP A 618 8.60 0.78 -8.11
C ASP A 618 7.47 0.13 -8.93
N SER A 619 7.02 0.82 -9.97
CA SER A 619 5.92 0.38 -10.84
C SER A 619 6.19 -0.97 -11.54
N GLU A 620 7.47 -1.32 -11.75
CA GLU A 620 7.90 -2.59 -12.34
C GLU A 620 8.03 -3.72 -11.29
N GLY A 621 7.63 -3.44 -10.04
CA GLY A 621 7.72 -4.37 -8.92
C GLY A 621 9.15 -4.59 -8.40
N GLN A 622 10.07 -3.67 -8.70
CA GLN A 622 11.46 -3.77 -8.24
C GLN A 622 11.61 -3.10 -6.87
N PRO A 623 12.12 -3.82 -5.85
CA PRO A 623 12.46 -3.24 -4.56
C PRO A 623 13.60 -2.22 -4.71
N LYS A 624 13.46 -1.05 -4.08
CA LYS A 624 14.51 -0.06 -3.95
C LYS A 624 15.44 -0.40 -2.77
N SER A 625 16.60 0.25 -2.67
CA SER A 625 17.60 -0.02 -1.62
C SER A 625 17.03 0.04 -0.20
N ALA A 626 16.08 0.93 0.06
CA ALA A 626 15.43 1.05 1.35
C ALA A 626 14.64 -0.21 1.77
N TRP A 627 14.00 -0.91 0.82
CA TRP A 627 13.23 -2.12 1.09
C TRP A 627 14.08 -3.22 1.76
N PHE A 628 15.32 -3.39 1.32
CA PHE A 628 16.22 -4.41 1.88
C PHE A 628 16.60 -4.09 3.33
N GLU A 629 16.77 -2.82 3.67
CA GLU A 629 17.06 -2.37 5.03
C GLU A 629 15.88 -2.59 6.00
N LEU A 630 14.63 -2.53 5.49
CA LEU A 630 13.44 -2.70 6.32
C LEU A 630 13.37 -4.05 7.01
N ARG A 631 13.95 -5.12 6.43
CA ARG A 631 14.00 -6.43 7.08
C ARG A 631 14.71 -6.35 8.44
N ARG A 632 15.78 -5.57 8.56
CA ARG A 632 16.47 -5.30 9.83
C ARG A 632 15.65 -4.36 10.70
N LEU A 633 15.12 -3.31 10.12
CA LEU A 633 14.40 -2.26 10.85
C LEU A 633 13.04 -2.71 11.38
N HIS A 634 12.41 -3.70 10.77
CA HIS A 634 11.14 -4.28 11.19
C HIS A 634 11.31 -5.58 12.00
N ALA A 635 12.53 -6.10 12.14
CA ALA A 635 12.75 -7.26 13.00
C ALA A 635 12.30 -6.95 14.45
N PRO A 636 11.76 -7.92 15.19
CA PRO A 636 11.40 -7.72 16.60
C PRO A 636 12.56 -7.13 17.42
N GLU A 637 13.75 -7.71 17.27
CA GLU A 637 14.99 -7.25 17.90
C GLU A 637 15.64 -6.15 17.05
N LEU A 638 15.66 -4.93 17.55
CA LEU A 638 16.33 -3.82 16.88
C LEU A 638 17.59 -3.39 17.64
N MET A 639 18.72 -3.37 16.92
CA MET A 639 19.93 -2.65 17.30
C MET A 639 19.99 -1.33 16.54
N SER A 640 20.34 -0.24 17.22
CA SER A 640 20.59 1.05 16.58
C SER A 640 21.75 1.78 17.26
N ILE A 641 22.51 2.55 16.49
CA ILE A 641 23.66 3.30 16.96
C ILE A 641 23.37 4.79 16.84
N THR A 642 23.48 5.53 17.96
CA THR A 642 23.43 6.99 17.93
C THR A 642 24.80 7.58 18.14
N LEU A 643 25.07 8.72 17.48
CA LEU A 643 26.34 9.43 17.56
C LEU A 643 26.18 10.69 18.41
N ALA A 644 27.06 10.85 19.40
CA ALA A 644 27.30 12.09 20.12
C ALA A 644 28.73 12.56 19.84
N ALA A 645 29.04 13.79 20.15
CA ALA A 645 30.35 14.40 19.80
C ALA A 645 31.56 13.59 20.30
N ALA A 646 31.47 12.95 21.48
CA ALA A 646 32.57 12.24 22.11
C ALA A 646 32.44 10.72 22.12
N HIS A 647 31.28 10.19 21.82
CA HIS A 647 31.01 8.75 21.93
C HIS A 647 29.85 8.32 21.02
N ALA A 648 29.81 7.03 20.71
CA ALA A 648 28.66 6.36 20.10
C ALA A 648 27.92 5.51 21.14
N GLU A 649 26.61 5.47 21.07
CA GLU A 649 25.77 4.69 21.98
C GLU A 649 25.03 3.59 21.22
N LEU A 650 25.05 2.38 21.74
CA LEU A 650 24.29 1.25 21.23
C LEU A 650 22.99 1.08 22.02
N HIS A 651 21.89 1.18 21.31
CA HIS A 651 20.55 0.98 21.82
C HIS A 651 19.97 -0.35 21.34
N LEU A 652 19.29 -1.05 22.24
CA LEU A 652 18.52 -2.25 21.95
C LEU A 652 17.04 -1.97 22.20
N GLY A 653 16.17 -2.46 21.34
CA GLY A 653 14.73 -2.40 21.49
C GLY A 653 14.08 -3.72 21.08
N LEU A 654 13.00 -4.10 21.75
CA LEU A 654 12.25 -5.31 21.46
C LEU A 654 10.77 -4.97 21.32
N ASP A 655 10.18 -5.32 20.17
CA ASP A 655 8.76 -5.12 19.87
C ASP A 655 8.14 -6.36 19.25
N ASN A 656 6.84 -6.56 19.44
CA ASN A 656 6.08 -7.64 18.81
C ASN A 656 6.66 -9.04 19.08
N ALA A 657 7.34 -9.22 20.22
CA ALA A 657 8.00 -10.47 20.58
C ALA A 657 7.26 -11.18 21.72
N ARG A 658 7.34 -12.52 21.73
CA ARG A 658 6.72 -13.37 22.76
C ARG A 658 7.67 -13.75 23.89
N SER A 659 8.97 -13.44 23.73
CA SER A 659 10.01 -13.75 24.72
C SER A 659 11.02 -12.61 24.81
N ASP A 660 11.64 -12.47 25.96
CA ASP A 660 12.74 -11.54 26.16
C ASP A 660 13.91 -11.84 25.22
N TRP A 661 14.58 -10.80 24.77
CA TRP A 661 15.83 -10.89 24.03
C TRP A 661 17.02 -10.82 24.96
N ARG A 662 17.84 -11.86 25.00
CA ARG A 662 19.00 -11.99 25.87
C ARG A 662 20.22 -12.45 25.11
N GLY A 663 21.41 -12.00 25.51
CA GLY A 663 22.67 -12.44 24.90
C GLY A 663 23.84 -11.53 25.18
N ASN A 664 24.85 -11.69 24.32
CA ASN A 664 26.03 -10.83 24.30
C ASN A 664 25.99 -9.95 23.05
N VAL A 665 26.27 -8.67 23.21
CA VAL A 665 26.36 -7.72 22.12
C VAL A 665 27.73 -7.07 22.10
N SER A 666 28.28 -6.84 20.90
CA SER A 666 29.51 -6.09 20.68
C SER A 666 29.24 -4.79 19.93
N LEU A 667 30.04 -3.76 20.22
CA LEU A 667 30.13 -2.53 19.45
C LEU A 667 31.59 -2.27 19.11
N SER A 668 31.94 -2.33 17.84
CA SER A 668 33.31 -2.22 17.33
C SER A 668 33.47 -1.06 16.36
N ALA A 669 34.63 -0.39 16.42
CA ALA A 669 35.12 0.51 15.39
C ALA A 669 36.03 -0.29 14.44
N VAL A 670 35.71 -0.30 13.14
CA VAL A 670 36.38 -1.07 12.09
C VAL A 670 36.95 -0.14 11.02
N SER A 671 38.17 -0.37 10.59
CA SER A 671 38.81 0.39 9.50
C SER A 671 38.12 0.12 8.16
N LEU A 672 37.69 1.15 7.45
CA LEU A 672 37.15 1.07 6.09
C LEU A 672 38.21 0.74 5.04
N LEU A 673 39.50 0.86 5.39
CA LEU A 673 40.61 0.57 4.47
C LEU A 673 41.02 -0.91 4.52
N THR A 674 40.98 -1.51 5.70
CA THR A 674 41.54 -2.86 5.91
C THR A 674 40.55 -3.88 6.46
N GLY A 675 39.44 -3.45 7.06
CA GLY A 675 38.51 -4.30 7.79
C GLY A 675 39.00 -4.73 9.18
N SER A 676 40.16 -4.20 9.63
CA SER A 676 40.68 -4.50 10.97
C SER A 676 39.91 -3.78 12.06
N GLU A 677 39.71 -4.45 13.20
CA GLU A 677 39.11 -3.87 14.38
C GLU A 677 40.09 -2.93 15.06
N VAL A 678 39.68 -1.69 15.30
CA VAL A 678 40.46 -0.62 15.97
C VAL A 678 40.15 -0.56 17.46
N ARG A 679 38.88 -0.74 17.80
CA ARG A 679 38.38 -0.68 19.18
C ARG A 679 37.09 -1.54 19.27
N SER A 680 36.86 -2.19 20.40
CA SER A 680 35.65 -3.00 20.63
C SER A 680 35.24 -2.95 22.11
N LEU A 681 33.93 -2.98 22.33
CA LEU A 681 33.31 -3.16 23.64
C LEU A 681 32.28 -4.28 23.56
N ASN A 682 32.08 -5.00 24.67
CA ASN A 682 31.07 -6.07 24.75
C ASN A 682 30.25 -5.90 26.03
N ALA A 683 29.00 -6.33 26.02
CA ALA A 683 28.13 -6.38 27.16
C ALA A 683 27.16 -7.55 27.09
N GLU A 684 26.82 -8.12 28.24
CA GLU A 684 25.65 -8.97 28.41
C GLU A 684 24.40 -8.11 28.57
N PHE A 685 23.28 -8.56 28.01
CA PHE A 685 22.02 -7.83 28.08
C PHE A 685 20.80 -8.75 28.24
N SER A 686 19.70 -8.15 28.74
CA SER A 686 18.35 -8.70 28.67
C SER A 686 17.38 -7.53 28.43
N VAL A 687 16.52 -7.65 27.41
CA VAL A 687 15.52 -6.66 27.00
C VAL A 687 14.17 -7.35 26.90
N ALA A 688 13.17 -6.85 27.61
CA ALA A 688 11.80 -7.37 27.55
C ALA A 688 11.01 -6.76 26.38
N ASN A 689 9.91 -7.43 26.00
CA ASN A 689 9.01 -6.88 24.99
C ASN A 689 8.49 -5.49 25.38
N GLY A 690 8.57 -4.52 24.47
CA GLY A 690 8.23 -3.11 24.70
C GLY A 690 9.35 -2.29 25.38
N GLU A 691 10.46 -2.90 25.79
CA GLU A 691 11.58 -2.20 26.45
C GLU A 691 12.57 -1.62 25.44
N ARG A 692 13.19 -0.48 25.83
CA ARG A 692 14.30 0.19 25.14
C ARG A 692 15.44 0.38 26.11
N ARG A 693 16.68 0.03 25.68
CA ARG A 693 17.84 0.05 26.58
C ARG A 693 19.11 0.51 25.87
N ASN A 694 19.80 1.47 26.45
CA ASN A 694 21.19 1.78 26.09
C ASN A 694 22.13 0.79 26.80
N VAL A 695 22.97 0.08 26.05
CA VAL A 695 23.78 -1.03 26.61
C VAL A 695 25.29 -0.81 26.51
N LEU A 696 25.76 -0.02 25.53
CA LEU A 696 27.19 0.25 25.35
C LEU A 696 27.42 1.71 24.94
N ARG A 697 28.52 2.26 25.40
CA ARG A 697 29.01 3.60 25.05
C ARG A 697 30.47 3.50 24.63
N LEU A 698 30.76 3.69 23.33
CA LEU A 698 32.09 3.58 22.76
C LEU A 698 32.68 4.98 22.53
N PRO A 699 33.86 5.32 23.13
CA PRO A 699 34.53 6.60 22.93
C PRO A 699 35.01 6.74 21.47
N LEU A 700 34.84 7.92 20.88
CA LEU A 700 35.24 8.22 19.50
C LEU A 700 36.62 8.90 19.42
N GLU A 701 37.21 9.32 20.55
CA GLU A 701 38.51 9.95 20.60
C GLU A 701 39.61 9.10 19.93
N GLY A 702 40.40 9.70 19.05
CA GLY A 702 41.49 9.03 18.34
C GLY A 702 41.05 8.18 17.15
N LEU A 703 39.74 8.11 16.82
CA LEU A 703 39.26 7.44 15.59
C LEU A 703 39.33 8.40 14.41
N ASN A 704 39.80 7.94 13.25
CA ASN A 704 39.67 8.68 12.01
C ASN A 704 38.23 8.54 11.50
N GLN A 705 37.44 9.62 11.57
CA GLN A 705 36.03 9.60 11.23
C GLN A 705 35.75 9.21 9.75
N ARG A 706 36.65 9.60 8.83
CA ARG A 706 36.49 9.34 7.39
C ARG A 706 36.79 7.90 6.98
N SER A 707 37.54 7.17 7.80
CA SER A 707 37.94 5.78 7.52
C SER A 707 37.48 4.77 8.57
N THR A 708 36.51 5.11 9.41
CA THR A 708 35.99 4.25 10.46
C THR A 708 34.49 3.98 10.31
N LEU A 709 34.12 2.69 10.38
CA LEU A 709 32.72 2.21 10.47
C LEU A 709 32.49 1.67 11.89
N LEU A 710 31.40 2.07 12.50
CA LEU A 710 30.91 1.42 13.72
C LEU A 710 30.02 0.22 13.35
N VAL A 711 30.26 -0.90 13.99
CA VAL A 711 29.53 -2.16 13.75
C VAL A 711 29.10 -2.72 15.09
N ALA A 712 27.80 -2.93 15.25
CA ALA A 712 27.23 -3.67 16.38
C ALA A 712 26.82 -5.08 15.90
N ASN A 713 27.10 -6.10 16.70
CA ASN A 713 26.71 -7.47 16.40
C ASN A 713 26.11 -8.18 17.62
N CYS A 714 25.05 -8.95 17.36
CA CYS A 714 24.44 -9.87 18.31
C CYS A 714 23.93 -11.10 17.56
N GLY A 715 24.59 -12.25 17.72
CA GLY A 715 24.28 -13.44 16.94
C GLY A 715 24.40 -13.18 15.43
N SER A 716 23.32 -13.39 14.69
CA SER A 716 23.23 -13.11 13.24
C SER A 716 22.81 -11.67 12.92
N SER A 717 22.36 -10.89 13.90
CA SER A 717 21.91 -9.51 13.74
C SER A 717 23.07 -8.53 13.79
N SER A 718 23.05 -7.52 12.91
CA SER A 718 24.04 -6.44 12.88
C SER A 718 23.40 -5.07 12.66
N ALA A 719 24.07 -4.04 13.17
CA ALA A 719 23.78 -2.64 12.84
C ALA A 719 25.10 -1.92 12.59
N TYR A 720 25.06 -0.84 11.82
CA TYR A 720 26.24 -0.04 11.54
C TYR A 720 25.93 1.45 11.47
N ALA A 721 26.97 2.27 11.71
CA ALA A 721 26.93 3.71 11.56
C ALA A 721 28.26 4.23 11.02
N LEU A 722 28.17 5.17 10.08
CA LEU A 722 29.30 5.93 9.56
C LEU A 722 29.59 7.12 10.50
N LEU A 723 30.86 7.50 10.65
CA LEU A 723 31.28 8.66 11.45
C LEU A 723 31.45 9.94 10.62
N ALA A 724 31.39 9.82 9.28
CA ALA A 724 31.43 10.93 8.34
C ALA A 724 30.38 10.72 7.26
N GLU A 725 30.07 11.77 6.49
CA GLU A 725 29.14 11.67 5.37
C GLU A 725 29.67 10.72 4.27
N PRO A 726 28.81 9.95 3.60
CA PRO A 726 29.21 8.98 2.57
C PRO A 726 30.15 9.57 1.51
N LYS A 727 29.94 10.83 1.10
CA LYS A 727 30.78 11.54 0.11
C LYS A 727 32.19 11.88 0.62
N GLU A 728 32.42 11.83 1.93
CA GLU A 728 33.69 12.20 2.56
C GLU A 728 34.54 10.99 2.96
N LEU A 729 34.00 9.76 2.78
CA LEU A 729 34.66 8.55 3.24
C LEU A 729 35.96 8.26 2.48
N GLU A 730 36.94 7.81 3.22
CA GLU A 730 38.19 7.22 2.72
C GLU A 730 38.01 5.70 2.65
N LEU A 731 37.78 5.20 1.44
CA LEU A 731 37.47 3.79 1.19
C LEU A 731 38.66 3.09 0.52
N ALA A 732 38.79 1.77 0.73
CA ALA A 732 39.65 0.95 -0.08
C ALA A 732 39.20 1.00 -1.55
N SER A 733 40.14 0.86 -2.50
CA SER A 733 39.81 0.83 -3.92
C SER A 733 38.85 -0.32 -4.25
N ALA A 734 38.03 -0.11 -5.29
CA ALA A 734 37.10 -1.14 -5.77
C ALA A 734 37.88 -2.33 -6.38
N GLU A 735 37.93 -3.43 -5.66
CA GLU A 735 38.60 -4.67 -6.07
C GLU A 735 37.59 -5.62 -6.75
N PRO A 736 38.09 -6.58 -7.60
CA PRO A 736 37.23 -7.61 -8.17
C PRO A 736 36.56 -8.48 -7.11
N LEU A 737 35.26 -8.73 -7.26
CA LEU A 737 34.49 -9.63 -6.41
C LEU A 737 34.37 -11.00 -7.06
N SER A 738 34.59 -12.06 -6.30
CA SER A 738 34.32 -13.42 -6.75
C SER A 738 32.90 -13.82 -6.39
N VAL A 739 32.14 -14.32 -7.37
CA VAL A 739 30.74 -14.73 -7.20
C VAL A 739 30.53 -16.16 -7.68
N SER A 740 29.69 -16.90 -6.97
CA SER A 740 29.15 -18.20 -7.41
C SER A 740 27.69 -18.33 -7.03
N PHE A 741 26.91 -18.98 -7.89
CA PHE A 741 25.51 -19.28 -7.66
C PHE A 741 25.36 -20.76 -7.32
N ASP A 742 24.56 -21.08 -6.33
CA ASP A 742 24.15 -22.46 -6.08
C ASP A 742 22.74 -22.74 -6.64
N THR A 743 22.35 -24.01 -6.59
CA THR A 743 21.03 -24.46 -7.03
C THR A 743 19.92 -24.12 -6.02
N ASP A 744 20.29 -23.77 -4.80
CA ASP A 744 19.36 -23.54 -3.69
C ASP A 744 18.94 -22.06 -3.58
N GLY A 745 19.34 -21.24 -4.55
CA GLY A 745 19.01 -19.80 -4.59
C GLY A 745 19.90 -18.96 -3.68
N VAL A 746 21.13 -19.39 -3.42
CA VAL A 746 22.13 -18.63 -2.68
C VAL A 746 23.28 -18.21 -3.60
N LEU A 747 23.56 -16.91 -3.58
CA LEU A 747 24.74 -16.31 -4.16
C LEU A 747 25.83 -16.23 -3.09
N GLU A 748 26.95 -16.89 -3.29
CA GLU A 748 28.15 -16.70 -2.49
C GLU A 748 29.02 -15.60 -3.12
N LEU A 749 29.32 -14.57 -2.33
CA LEU A 749 30.12 -13.43 -2.72
C LEU A 749 31.36 -13.36 -1.83
N ARG A 750 32.54 -13.22 -2.42
CA ARG A 750 33.81 -13.07 -1.70
C ARG A 750 34.42 -11.71 -2.00
N ASN A 751 34.68 -10.94 -0.94
CA ASN A 751 35.35 -9.65 -0.96
C ASN A 751 36.74 -9.73 -0.28
N THR A 752 37.67 -8.92 -0.76
CA THR A 752 39.04 -8.79 -0.24
C THR A 752 39.25 -7.50 0.56
N THR A 753 38.36 -6.54 0.41
CA THR A 753 38.34 -5.26 1.10
C THR A 753 36.97 -5.00 1.70
N PRO A 754 36.83 -4.15 2.75
CA PRO A 754 35.53 -3.71 3.20
C PRO A 754 34.68 -3.10 2.08
N LEU A 755 33.38 -3.40 2.09
CA LEU A 755 32.43 -2.86 1.10
C LEU A 755 31.29 -2.14 1.83
N ILE A 756 31.07 -0.90 1.47
CA ILE A 756 29.95 -0.10 2.00
C ILE A 756 28.89 0.01 0.92
N ASP A 757 27.68 -0.35 1.30
CA ASP A 757 26.49 -0.21 0.45
C ASP A 757 26.62 -0.94 -0.90
N LEU A 758 27.05 -2.18 -0.84
CA LEU A 758 27.13 -3.01 -2.04
C LEU A 758 25.73 -3.31 -2.56
N VAL A 759 25.47 -2.90 -3.78
CA VAL A 759 24.25 -3.19 -4.54
C VAL A 759 24.61 -4.08 -5.74
N LEU A 760 23.89 -5.18 -5.85
CA LEU A 760 23.93 -6.07 -7.00
C LEU A 760 22.73 -5.77 -7.90
N THR A 761 22.97 -5.68 -9.20
CA THR A 761 21.94 -5.51 -10.21
C THR A 761 22.05 -6.59 -11.27
N ASP A 762 20.92 -6.96 -11.84
CA ASP A 762 20.88 -7.88 -12.99
C ASP A 762 20.48 -7.11 -14.24
N ALA A 763 21.41 -6.97 -15.14
CA ALA A 763 21.21 -6.25 -16.41
C ALA A 763 20.06 -6.83 -17.26
N ARG A 764 19.73 -8.11 -17.09
CA ARG A 764 18.67 -8.79 -17.86
C ARG A 764 17.34 -8.89 -17.13
N GLY A 765 17.29 -8.56 -15.82
CA GLY A 765 16.10 -8.70 -14.99
C GLY A 765 15.66 -10.14 -14.77
N THR A 766 16.60 -11.11 -14.85
CA THR A 766 16.33 -12.54 -14.66
C THR A 766 16.54 -12.99 -13.22
N VAL A 767 17.13 -12.12 -12.37
CA VAL A 767 17.38 -12.35 -10.95
C VAL A 767 16.58 -11.38 -10.11
N ALA A 768 15.83 -11.91 -9.15
CA ALA A 768 15.23 -11.17 -8.06
C ALA A 768 16.05 -11.42 -6.78
N PHE A 769 16.73 -10.40 -6.29
CA PHE A 769 17.47 -10.49 -5.03
C PHE A 769 16.49 -10.44 -3.85
N LEU A 770 16.65 -11.33 -2.90
CA LEU A 770 15.97 -11.32 -1.61
C LEU A 770 16.82 -10.62 -0.55
N ASP A 771 18.15 -10.64 -0.73
CA ASP A 771 19.12 -9.91 0.08
C ASP A 771 20.00 -9.07 -0.85
N ASN A 772 20.08 -7.77 -0.58
CA ASN A 772 20.85 -6.81 -1.38
C ASN A 772 21.13 -5.54 -0.56
N CYS A 773 21.83 -4.56 -1.14
CA CYS A 773 22.18 -3.30 -0.49
C CYS A 773 22.88 -3.55 0.86
N VAL A 774 23.98 -4.33 0.85
CA VAL A 774 24.66 -4.81 2.05
C VAL A 774 25.98 -4.06 2.33
N THR A 775 26.27 -3.87 3.61
CA THR A 775 27.57 -3.39 4.08
C THR A 775 28.36 -4.59 4.62
N LEU A 776 29.56 -4.82 4.07
CA LEU A 776 30.47 -5.90 4.43
C LEU A 776 31.72 -5.28 5.08
N PRO A 777 31.74 -5.14 6.42
CA PRO A 777 32.77 -4.38 7.12
C PRO A 777 34.16 -5.03 7.11
N ARG A 778 34.23 -6.31 6.72
CA ARG A 778 35.49 -7.10 6.73
C ARG A 778 35.62 -7.94 5.46
N PRO A 779 36.85 -8.23 5.01
CA PRO A 779 37.08 -9.25 3.99
C PRO A 779 36.48 -10.60 4.39
N GLY A 780 35.91 -11.32 3.43
CA GLY A 780 35.29 -12.61 3.74
C GLY A 780 34.40 -13.17 2.65
N VAL A 781 33.53 -14.07 3.07
CA VAL A 781 32.51 -14.69 2.23
C VAL A 781 31.14 -14.35 2.81
N THR A 782 30.25 -13.86 1.95
CA THR A 782 28.87 -13.51 2.28
C THR A 782 27.93 -14.29 1.39
N ARG A 783 26.82 -14.76 1.96
CA ARG A 783 25.78 -15.48 1.25
C ARG A 783 24.52 -14.60 1.17
N LEU A 784 24.06 -14.39 -0.06
CA LEU A 784 22.88 -13.58 -0.37
C LEU A 784 21.84 -14.45 -1.07
N ARG A 785 20.59 -14.32 -0.69
CA ARG A 785 19.51 -15.10 -1.30
C ARG A 785 18.99 -14.42 -2.56
N TYR A 786 18.64 -15.23 -3.55
CA TYR A 786 18.07 -14.76 -4.81
C TYR A 786 17.06 -15.77 -5.38
N ARG A 787 16.29 -15.34 -6.37
CA ARG A 787 15.42 -16.19 -7.21
C ARG A 787 15.72 -15.91 -8.69
N GLY A 788 15.67 -16.94 -9.53
CA GLY A 788 15.87 -16.80 -10.97
C GLY A 788 17.21 -17.33 -11.44
N GLN A 789 17.61 -17.04 -12.68
CA GLN A 789 18.87 -17.51 -13.29
C GLN A 789 19.84 -16.35 -13.42
N GLY A 790 20.98 -16.43 -12.75
CA GLY A 790 21.99 -15.37 -12.70
C GLY A 790 22.86 -15.30 -13.95
N HIS A 791 22.57 -14.33 -14.84
CA HIS A 791 23.44 -13.99 -15.97
C HIS A 791 23.54 -12.47 -16.10
N GLY A 792 24.75 -11.94 -16.18
CA GLY A 792 24.98 -10.51 -16.42
C GLY A 792 24.80 -9.64 -15.18
N LEU A 793 25.30 -10.12 -14.04
CA LEU A 793 25.31 -9.33 -12.81
C LEU A 793 26.31 -8.18 -12.88
N GLU A 794 25.94 -7.08 -12.24
CA GLU A 794 26.80 -5.94 -11.96
C GLU A 794 26.84 -5.72 -10.45
N ALA A 795 27.96 -5.22 -9.94
CA ALA A 795 28.18 -4.91 -8.54
C ALA A 795 28.73 -3.50 -8.37
N ARG A 796 28.13 -2.74 -7.47
CA ARG A 796 28.53 -1.38 -7.13
C ARG A 796 28.51 -1.17 -5.62
N SER A 797 29.54 -0.50 -5.11
CA SER A 797 29.57 0.02 -3.73
C SER A 797 29.91 1.51 -3.75
N LEU A 798 30.01 2.16 -2.57
CA LEU A 798 30.48 3.54 -2.49
C LEU A 798 31.93 3.72 -3.01
N ALA A 799 32.75 2.65 -3.01
CA ALA A 799 34.08 2.67 -3.60
C ALA A 799 34.09 2.65 -5.16
N GLY A 800 32.95 2.40 -5.80
CA GLY A 800 32.78 2.34 -7.24
C GLY A 800 32.21 1.02 -7.75
N ARG A 801 32.36 0.75 -9.06
CA ARG A 801 31.97 -0.50 -9.71
C ARG A 801 33.02 -1.60 -9.46
N HIS A 802 32.57 -2.80 -9.19
CA HIS A 802 33.42 -3.95 -8.96
C HIS A 802 33.36 -4.91 -10.14
N PRO A 803 34.50 -5.25 -10.78
CA PRO A 803 34.53 -6.36 -11.74
C PRO A 803 34.12 -7.65 -11.05
N LEU A 804 33.23 -8.42 -11.67
CA LEU A 804 32.80 -9.73 -11.15
C LEU A 804 33.61 -10.83 -11.80
N ARG A 805 34.15 -11.74 -10.98
CA ARG A 805 34.84 -12.97 -11.43
C ARG A 805 33.99 -14.16 -11.02
N ALA A 806 33.55 -14.95 -12.00
CA ALA A 806 32.90 -16.22 -11.69
C ALA A 806 33.90 -17.13 -10.97
N LEU A 807 33.58 -17.57 -9.76
CA LEU A 807 34.23 -18.74 -9.17
C LEU A 807 33.82 -19.94 -10.02
N ALA A 808 34.78 -20.75 -10.49
CA ALA A 808 34.51 -21.88 -11.35
C ALA A 808 33.38 -22.73 -10.77
N THR A 809 32.25 -22.73 -11.45
CA THR A 809 31.11 -23.58 -11.10
C THR A 809 31.58 -25.02 -11.25
N ARG A 810 31.54 -25.79 -10.21
CA ARG A 810 31.51 -27.26 -10.40
C ARG A 810 30.16 -27.53 -11.09
N LEU A 811 30.24 -27.67 -12.42
CA LEU A 811 29.21 -28.36 -13.19
C LEU A 811 29.20 -29.80 -12.66
N ILE A 812 28.21 -30.15 -11.90
CA ILE A 812 27.82 -31.55 -11.69
C ILE A 812 26.58 -31.80 -12.54
#